data_039489c68ccc14fa1b48944880184e7e
#
_entry.id   039489c68ccc14fa1b48944880184e7e
#
_cell.length_a   1.000
_cell.length_b   1.000
_cell.length_c   1.000
_cell.angle_alpha   90.00
_cell.angle_beta   90.00
_cell.angle_gamma   90.00
#
_symmetry.space_group_name_H-M   'P 1'
#
loop_
_entity.id
_entity.type
_entity.pdbx_description
1 polymer ?
#
loop_
_entity_poly.entity_id
_entity_poly.type
_entity_poly.pdbx_seq_one_letter_code
_entity_poly.pdbx_strand_id
1 'polypeptide(L)'
;MSGSPDKNKWLRKIVAPAIACLAYLNPVSLNADTAPQLTLEIKDFLTMPLTGAIDGEREAAYLARPNMIVEEPGGTGRLFIVDMNGPLYIFDKRTAKLTKYLDLNGEEGHTGIFHKLRPNVFSQGFVALRFDPDYVHNGKFYTTHCENPADPGPVEPDNSHYPGLKTVGYTVTPAIAVPGRIRSERQDVLIEWTDTNIFDTAFQGTAREVVRIQMNSPSHPLDDMIFNPTARRGDPDWRVMYVSCGDGATGESSDPKTRLNPQRLDTMIGKIWRIIPDLAEHTATSTVSENGRYRIPNDNPFVHDSGARKEIWAYGLRNPHRLTWDVDPADPSNNHLIAEVIGLQTWETVIIVHKGANYGYSLREGNQSLEVGNKLGPIPEPDKIPVQIDGAKIDGMVTPRYPVIEYGHVEGGGDAISSGFVYRGKAFPALRGKYLFGDITTGRIWWAEFKEMLAVDAARDPKRMAQIHEISVRWNQPNGAKELYPTMSPIVLAGYHARGAAKPNLPGGAKVAGGRADIHLAMDSSGELFILSKSDGMIREVTAVTSHATKSDEPVSRSGRVNRRIQENAHLPEGPGKAVTERVCAECHGLDQVTQARMTRQGWSDVVKDMVGRGAKATDREVDEIVAYLAANFGEESQQKSKR
;
A
#
# COMPACT_ATOMS: atom_id res chain seq x y z
N MET A 1 19.60 48.82 74.92
CA MET A 1 18.83 50.03 75.16
C MET A 1 17.72 49.97 74.10
N SER A 2 16.57 49.49 74.53
CA SER A 2 15.33 50.16 74.82
C SER A 2 14.67 50.71 73.53
N GLY A 3 13.49 50.43 73.16
CA GLY A 3 12.35 49.84 73.78
C GLY A 3 11.22 49.81 72.72
N SER A 4 10.42 48.83 72.86
CA SER A 4 9.00 48.84 72.46
C SER A 4 8.23 49.80 73.37
N PRO A 5 7.03 50.31 73.13
CA PRO A 5 5.82 49.54 72.80
C PRO A 5 4.75 50.29 71.97
N ASP A 6 3.91 49.53 71.37
CA ASP A 6 2.50 49.27 71.76
C ASP A 6 1.37 50.15 71.19
N LYS A 7 0.31 49.45 70.73
CA LYS A 7 -1.13 49.64 70.83
C LYS A 7 -1.93 50.46 69.77
N ASN A 8 -2.66 49.63 69.02
CA ASN A 8 -4.13 49.60 68.92
C ASN A 8 -4.94 50.79 68.32
N LYS A 9 -5.84 50.34 67.46
CA LYS A 9 -7.20 50.85 67.18
C LYS A 9 -7.32 51.67 65.91
N TRP A 10 -8.16 51.41 64.96
CA TRP A 10 -9.62 51.17 64.96
C TRP A 10 -10.09 50.66 63.57
N LEU A 11 -11.00 49.72 63.56
CA LEU A 11 -11.83 49.28 62.47
C LEU A 11 -12.61 50.46 61.79
N ARG A 12 -12.64 50.50 60.47
CA ARG A 12 -13.84 50.89 59.72
C ARG A 12 -14.01 49.97 58.52
N LYS A 13 -15.08 49.19 58.54
CA LYS A 13 -15.64 48.44 57.41
C LYS A 13 -16.13 49.44 56.37
N ILE A 14 -15.63 49.31 55.17
CA ILE A 14 -16.30 49.81 53.96
C ILE A 14 -16.66 48.58 53.15
N VAL A 15 -17.97 48.28 53.14
CA VAL A 15 -18.59 47.31 52.26
C VAL A 15 -18.76 47.99 50.91
N ALA A 16 -18.06 47.58 49.89
CA ALA A 16 -18.34 47.92 48.50
C ALA A 16 -19.03 46.74 47.86
N PRO A 17 -20.12 46.94 47.10
CA PRO A 17 -20.83 45.82 46.47
C PRO A 17 -20.01 45.26 45.28
N ALA A 18 -19.74 43.98 45.32
CA ALA A 18 -19.21 43.25 44.18
C ALA A 18 -20.33 43.19 43.12
N ILE A 19 -20.18 43.97 42.04
CA ILE A 19 -20.96 43.79 40.84
C ILE A 19 -20.39 42.52 40.13
N ALA A 20 -21.11 41.40 40.27
CA ALA A 20 -20.87 40.20 39.48
C ALA A 20 -21.29 40.50 38.04
N CYS A 21 -20.31 40.81 37.17
CA CYS A 21 -20.49 40.70 35.74
C CYS A 21 -20.58 39.21 35.39
N LEU A 22 -21.80 38.68 35.33
CA LEU A 22 -22.09 37.45 34.60
C LEU A 22 -21.87 37.75 33.12
N ALA A 23 -20.65 37.45 32.65
CA ALA A 23 -20.41 37.29 31.24
C ALA A 23 -21.22 36.07 30.79
N TYR A 24 -22.31 36.30 30.14
CA TYR A 24 -22.98 35.29 29.31
C TYR A 24 -21.96 34.88 28.22
N LEU A 25 -21.22 33.82 28.47
CA LEU A 25 -20.57 33.05 27.43
C LEU A 25 -21.72 32.42 26.63
N ASN A 26 -22.15 33.11 25.59
CA ASN A 26 -22.87 32.45 24.53
C ASN A 26 -22.03 31.25 24.11
N PRO A 27 -22.58 30.03 24.12
CA PRO A 27 -21.89 28.94 23.47
C PRO A 27 -21.79 29.36 21.99
N VAL A 28 -20.56 29.62 21.52
CA VAL A 28 -20.28 29.63 20.09
C VAL A 28 -20.67 28.23 19.68
N SER A 29 -21.84 28.08 19.09
CA SER A 29 -22.18 26.89 18.32
C SER A 29 -21.11 26.85 17.22
N LEU A 30 -20.10 26.02 17.38
CA LEU A 30 -19.31 25.53 16.29
C LEU A 30 -20.33 24.87 15.35
N ASN A 31 -20.81 25.67 14.38
CA ASN A 31 -21.39 25.09 13.20
C ASN A 31 -20.32 24.10 12.70
N ALA A 32 -20.61 22.83 12.81
CA ALA A 32 -19.86 21.83 12.11
C ALA A 32 -20.02 22.20 10.63
N ASP A 33 -19.02 22.88 10.08
CA ASP A 33 -18.93 23.10 8.65
C ASP A 33 -18.97 21.72 8.03
N THR A 34 -20.09 21.39 7.41
CA THR A 34 -20.25 20.13 6.70
C THR A 34 -19.24 20.17 5.56
N ALA A 35 -18.27 19.25 5.59
CA ALA A 35 -17.24 19.19 4.56
C ALA A 35 -17.89 19.09 3.16
N PRO A 36 -17.32 19.76 2.15
CA PRO A 36 -17.92 19.78 0.83
C PRO A 36 -17.93 18.39 0.21
N GLN A 37 -19.04 18.00 -0.41
CA GLN A 37 -19.09 16.81 -1.25
C GLN A 37 -18.31 17.08 -2.54
N LEU A 38 -17.26 16.32 -2.79
CA LEU A 38 -16.46 16.42 -4.00
C LEU A 38 -16.87 15.38 -5.03
N THR A 39 -16.79 15.75 -6.29
CA THR A 39 -16.97 14.86 -7.44
C THR A 39 -15.81 15.05 -8.40
N LEU A 40 -15.14 13.96 -8.76
CA LEU A 40 -14.15 13.93 -9.84
C LEU A 40 -14.87 13.69 -11.17
N GLU A 41 -14.70 14.56 -12.14
CA GLU A 41 -15.08 14.31 -13.53
C GLU A 41 -13.93 13.64 -14.25
N ILE A 42 -14.16 12.46 -14.82
CA ILE A 42 -13.14 11.67 -15.49
C ILE A 42 -13.51 11.36 -16.93
N LYS A 43 -12.52 11.12 -17.76
CA LYS A 43 -12.66 10.51 -19.08
C LYS A 43 -11.61 9.42 -19.30
N ASP A 44 -11.84 8.54 -20.26
CA ASP A 44 -10.85 7.57 -20.68
C ASP A 44 -9.67 8.31 -21.34
N PHE A 45 -8.46 8.01 -20.88
CA PHE A 45 -7.23 8.63 -21.33
C PHE A 45 -6.43 7.66 -22.22
N LEU A 46 -6.21 6.44 -21.74
CA LEU A 46 -5.40 5.45 -22.43
C LEU A 46 -5.92 4.04 -22.19
N THR A 47 -6.04 3.27 -23.27
CA THR A 47 -6.27 1.82 -23.24
C THR A 47 -4.93 1.12 -23.40
N MET A 48 -4.51 0.36 -22.38
CA MET A 48 -3.25 -0.37 -22.42
C MET A 48 -3.32 -1.56 -23.40
N PRO A 49 -2.22 -1.91 -24.07
CA PRO A 49 -2.15 -3.13 -24.87
C PRO A 49 -2.49 -4.37 -24.03
N LEU A 50 -3.00 -5.40 -24.66
CA LEU A 50 -3.22 -6.69 -23.99
C LEU A 50 -1.87 -7.35 -23.69
N THR A 51 -1.63 -7.64 -22.43
CA THR A 51 -0.43 -8.32 -21.93
C THR A 51 -0.77 -9.58 -21.14
N GLY A 52 -2.05 -9.79 -20.87
CA GLY A 52 -2.64 -10.97 -20.28
C GLY A 52 -3.88 -11.41 -21.03
N ALA A 53 -4.62 -12.38 -20.49
CA ALA A 53 -5.81 -12.95 -21.12
C ALA A 53 -7.09 -12.19 -20.70
N ILE A 54 -8.04 -12.08 -21.64
CA ILE A 54 -9.41 -11.68 -21.33
C ILE A 54 -10.08 -12.85 -20.59
N ASP A 55 -10.84 -12.56 -19.54
CA ASP A 55 -11.53 -13.57 -18.71
C ASP A 55 -10.61 -14.64 -18.11
N GLY A 56 -9.33 -14.33 -17.93
CA GLY A 56 -8.37 -15.20 -17.24
C GLY A 56 -8.85 -15.57 -15.83
N GLU A 57 -8.51 -16.78 -15.38
CA GLU A 57 -8.95 -17.26 -14.07
C GLU A 57 -8.02 -16.86 -12.92
N ARG A 58 -6.79 -16.45 -13.25
CA ARG A 58 -5.77 -16.00 -12.28
C ARG A 58 -5.46 -14.53 -12.48
N GLU A 59 -4.98 -13.89 -11.44
CA GLU A 59 -4.64 -12.46 -11.44
C GLU A 59 -3.61 -12.09 -12.51
N ALA A 60 -2.70 -13.01 -12.85
CA ALA A 60 -1.73 -12.86 -13.96
C ALA A 60 -2.38 -12.85 -15.35
N ALA A 61 -3.62 -13.22 -15.45
CA ALA A 61 -4.34 -13.31 -16.71
C ALA A 61 -5.18 -12.06 -17.02
N TYR A 62 -5.03 -10.99 -16.25
CA TYR A 62 -5.74 -9.74 -16.53
C TYR A 62 -5.22 -9.11 -17.83
N LEU A 63 -6.13 -8.42 -18.50
CA LEU A 63 -5.93 -7.80 -19.82
C LEU A 63 -4.62 -7.03 -19.96
N ALA A 64 -4.35 -6.18 -19.00
CA ALA A 64 -3.14 -5.43 -18.73
C ALA A 64 -3.22 -4.97 -17.27
N ARG A 65 -2.07 -4.81 -16.62
CA ARG A 65 -2.03 -4.49 -15.19
C ARG A 65 -1.27 -3.19 -14.92
N PRO A 66 -1.78 -2.02 -15.43
CA PRO A 66 -1.13 -0.73 -15.19
C PRO A 66 -1.13 -0.43 -13.69
N ASN A 67 0.06 -0.42 -13.08
CA ASN A 67 0.25 -0.35 -11.64
C ASN A 67 0.78 1.01 -11.16
N MET A 68 1.50 1.70 -12.04
CA MET A 68 2.16 2.96 -11.70
C MET A 68 2.35 3.81 -12.95
N ILE A 69 2.18 5.13 -12.79
CA ILE A 69 2.62 6.14 -13.75
C ILE A 69 3.68 7.00 -13.06
N VAL A 70 4.80 7.20 -13.73
CA VAL A 70 5.87 8.09 -13.27
C VAL A 70 6.25 9.02 -14.41
N GLU A 71 6.17 10.33 -14.19
CA GLU A 71 6.63 11.30 -15.18
C GLU A 71 8.16 11.29 -15.24
N GLU A 72 8.69 11.32 -16.47
CA GLU A 72 10.13 11.42 -16.69
C GLU A 72 10.66 12.79 -16.26
N PRO A 73 11.74 12.84 -15.48
CA PRO A 73 12.37 14.11 -15.12
C PRO A 73 12.87 14.91 -16.32
N GLY A 74 12.96 16.24 -16.17
CA GLY A 74 13.49 17.12 -17.23
C GLY A 74 12.43 17.75 -18.12
N GLY A 75 11.12 17.60 -17.81
CA GLY A 75 10.04 18.29 -18.52
C GLY A 75 9.80 17.78 -19.94
N THR A 76 10.09 16.52 -20.19
CA THR A 76 9.96 15.89 -21.52
C THR A 76 8.51 15.69 -21.94
N GLY A 77 7.57 15.65 -20.98
CA GLY A 77 6.17 15.31 -21.19
C GLY A 77 5.94 13.81 -21.44
N ARG A 78 6.92 12.96 -21.10
CA ARG A 78 6.81 11.51 -21.19
C ARG A 78 6.38 10.91 -19.87
N LEU A 79 5.39 10.02 -19.91
CA LEU A 79 4.91 9.24 -18.77
C LEU A 79 5.39 7.80 -18.93
N PHE A 80 6.10 7.29 -17.95
CA PHE A 80 6.49 5.89 -17.88
C PHE A 80 5.39 5.12 -17.15
N ILE A 81 4.87 4.07 -17.79
CA ILE A 81 3.75 3.27 -17.29
C ILE A 81 4.23 1.85 -17.06
N VAL A 82 4.16 1.43 -15.81
CA VAL A 82 4.50 0.07 -15.38
C VAL A 82 3.29 -0.83 -15.57
N ASP A 83 3.43 -1.89 -16.36
CA ASP A 83 2.50 -3.00 -16.41
C ASP A 83 3.06 -4.17 -15.60
N MET A 84 2.34 -4.63 -14.58
CA MET A 84 2.81 -5.73 -13.72
C MET A 84 3.02 -7.04 -14.48
N ASN A 85 2.45 -7.20 -15.67
CA ASN A 85 2.71 -8.36 -16.52
C ASN A 85 4.11 -8.37 -17.17
N GLY A 86 4.88 -7.27 -17.01
CA GLY A 86 6.28 -7.19 -17.41
C GLY A 86 6.65 -5.94 -18.22
N PRO A 87 5.80 -5.43 -19.13
CA PRO A 87 6.15 -4.30 -19.97
C PRO A 87 6.28 -2.98 -19.19
N LEU A 88 7.25 -2.18 -19.64
CA LEU A 88 7.39 -0.77 -19.32
C LEU A 88 7.11 0.03 -20.59
N TYR A 89 6.14 0.92 -20.52
CA TYR A 89 5.76 1.78 -21.63
C TYR A 89 6.16 3.24 -21.41
N ILE A 90 6.44 3.95 -22.50
CA ILE A 90 6.51 5.40 -22.55
C ILE A 90 5.27 5.90 -23.28
N PHE A 91 4.49 6.78 -22.66
CA PHE A 91 3.47 7.58 -23.30
C PHE A 91 3.98 9.02 -23.44
N ASP A 92 4.16 9.47 -24.69
CA ASP A 92 4.54 10.87 -24.98
C ASP A 92 3.27 11.71 -25.12
N LYS A 93 3.02 12.60 -24.15
CA LYS A 93 1.84 13.48 -24.13
C LYS A 93 1.76 14.43 -25.33
N ARG A 94 2.91 14.76 -25.97
CA ARG A 94 2.96 15.69 -27.11
C ARG A 94 2.51 15.04 -28.41
N THR A 95 2.78 13.75 -28.56
CA THR A 95 2.47 12.98 -29.78
C THR A 95 1.30 12.02 -29.59
N ALA A 96 0.82 11.85 -28.35
CA ALA A 96 -0.15 10.86 -27.93
C ALA A 96 0.25 9.41 -28.31
N LYS A 97 1.55 9.13 -28.36
CA LYS A 97 2.09 7.83 -28.78
C LYS A 97 2.50 7.02 -27.56
N LEU A 98 2.02 5.78 -27.49
CA LEU A 98 2.47 4.76 -26.55
C LEU A 98 3.52 3.88 -27.23
N THR A 99 4.67 3.66 -26.56
CA THR A 99 5.76 2.81 -27.06
C THR A 99 6.25 1.90 -25.95
N LYS A 100 6.43 0.61 -26.22
CA LYS A 100 7.06 -0.32 -25.27
C LYS A 100 8.56 -0.02 -25.22
N TYR A 101 9.06 0.36 -24.06
CA TYR A 101 10.46 0.75 -23.81
C TYR A 101 11.31 -0.44 -23.40
N LEU A 102 10.80 -1.25 -22.46
CA LEU A 102 11.36 -2.50 -21.99
C LEU A 102 10.24 -3.51 -21.75
N ASP A 103 10.59 -4.78 -21.68
CA ASP A 103 9.71 -5.82 -21.14
C ASP A 103 10.52 -6.69 -20.19
N LEU A 104 10.12 -6.72 -18.91
CA LEU A 104 10.83 -7.50 -17.92
C LEU A 104 10.45 -8.98 -17.96
N ASN A 105 9.29 -9.34 -18.56
CA ASN A 105 8.78 -10.70 -18.56
C ASN A 105 9.42 -11.56 -19.67
N GLY A 106 10.42 -12.34 -19.30
CA GLY A 106 11.06 -13.37 -20.12
C GLY A 106 10.63 -14.80 -19.79
N GLU A 107 9.52 -14.99 -19.05
CA GLU A 107 8.91 -16.30 -18.82
C GLU A 107 8.63 -17.03 -20.13
N GLU A 108 8.54 -18.37 -20.10
CA GLU A 108 8.28 -19.17 -21.31
C GLU A 108 7.09 -18.65 -22.11
N GLY A 109 7.32 -18.39 -23.40
CA GLY A 109 6.33 -17.78 -24.31
C GLY A 109 6.34 -16.25 -24.35
N HIS A 110 7.19 -15.59 -23.56
CA HIS A 110 7.41 -14.14 -23.55
C HIS A 110 8.80 -13.78 -24.08
N THR A 111 8.97 -12.51 -24.47
CA THR A 111 10.21 -12.01 -25.10
C THR A 111 10.93 -10.98 -24.23
N GLY A 112 10.68 -10.98 -22.93
CA GLY A 112 11.29 -10.03 -22.00
C GLY A 112 12.65 -10.49 -21.47
N ILE A 113 13.14 -9.76 -20.47
CA ILE A 113 14.53 -9.80 -20.03
C ILE A 113 14.77 -10.87 -18.95
N PHE A 114 13.85 -11.04 -17.98
CA PHE A 114 14.03 -11.94 -16.83
C PHE A 114 13.14 -13.18 -16.94
N HIS A 115 13.75 -14.33 -17.17
CA HIS A 115 13.04 -15.61 -17.33
C HIS A 115 12.31 -16.08 -16.06
N LYS A 116 12.74 -15.60 -14.91
CA LYS A 116 12.19 -15.98 -13.60
C LYS A 116 11.17 -15.00 -13.04
N LEU A 117 10.82 -13.96 -13.81
CA LEU A 117 9.77 -13.03 -13.43
C LEU A 117 8.43 -13.75 -13.32
N ARG A 118 7.69 -13.49 -12.25
CA ARG A 118 6.38 -14.10 -11.96
C ARG A 118 5.28 -13.08 -11.81
N PRO A 119 4.46 -12.85 -12.84
CA PRO A 119 3.33 -11.94 -12.77
C PRO A 119 2.02 -12.63 -12.35
N ASN A 120 2.03 -13.67 -11.52
CA ASN A 120 0.91 -14.60 -11.37
C ASN A 120 0.07 -14.49 -10.08
N VAL A 121 0.19 -13.41 -9.31
CA VAL A 121 -0.68 -13.09 -8.16
C VAL A 121 -0.83 -11.56 -8.01
N PHE A 122 -1.77 -11.11 -7.19
CA PHE A 122 -2.13 -9.68 -7.01
C PHE A 122 -0.94 -8.73 -6.92
N SER A 123 0.12 -9.14 -6.23
CA SER A 123 1.26 -8.31 -5.90
C SER A 123 2.56 -8.75 -6.56
N GLN A 124 2.53 -9.74 -7.46
CA GLN A 124 3.74 -10.21 -8.16
C GLN A 124 3.81 -9.67 -9.59
N GLY A 125 5.02 -9.61 -10.10
CA GLY A 125 5.35 -9.14 -11.42
C GLY A 125 6.31 -7.97 -11.38
N PHE A 126 6.19 -7.07 -12.34
CA PHE A 126 6.89 -5.78 -12.37
C PHE A 126 6.14 -4.78 -11.47
N VAL A 127 6.68 -4.47 -10.28
CA VAL A 127 5.93 -3.79 -9.22
C VAL A 127 6.06 -2.28 -9.28
N ALA A 128 7.28 -1.73 -9.35
CA ALA A 128 7.49 -0.29 -9.25
C ALA A 128 8.66 0.21 -10.11
N LEU A 129 8.62 1.51 -10.42
CA LEU A 129 9.67 2.28 -11.08
C LEU A 129 9.87 3.63 -10.40
N ARG A 130 11.12 4.06 -10.21
CA ARG A 130 11.47 5.43 -9.83
C ARG A 130 12.72 5.91 -10.55
N PHE A 131 12.72 7.18 -10.95
CA PHE A 131 13.90 7.83 -11.51
C PHE A 131 14.85 8.30 -10.40
N ASP A 132 16.15 8.25 -10.69
CA ASP A 132 17.17 8.89 -9.86
C ASP A 132 16.95 10.42 -9.85
N PRO A 133 17.14 11.10 -8.73
CA PRO A 133 17.05 12.58 -8.67
C PRO A 133 17.93 13.30 -9.69
N ASP A 134 19.02 12.67 -10.14
CA ASP A 134 19.95 13.20 -11.15
C ASP A 134 19.78 12.52 -12.54
N TYR A 135 18.62 11.90 -12.79
CA TYR A 135 18.35 11.11 -14.00
C TYR A 135 18.73 11.81 -15.30
N VAL A 136 18.42 13.08 -15.41
CA VAL A 136 18.72 13.89 -16.63
C VAL A 136 20.22 13.88 -16.99
N HIS A 137 21.10 13.70 -16.00
CA HIS A 137 22.55 13.69 -16.21
C HIS A 137 23.14 12.27 -16.20
N ASN A 138 22.55 11.35 -15.43
CA ASN A 138 23.12 10.03 -15.19
C ASN A 138 22.35 8.88 -15.86
N GLY A 139 21.16 9.14 -16.39
CA GLY A 139 20.29 8.15 -17.04
C GLY A 139 19.82 7.03 -16.12
N LYS A 140 19.95 7.18 -14.78
CA LYS A 140 19.61 6.11 -13.84
C LYS A 140 18.14 6.10 -13.47
N PHE A 141 17.57 4.92 -13.43
CA PHE A 141 16.26 4.64 -12.84
C PHE A 141 16.29 3.27 -12.17
N TYR A 142 15.30 3.03 -11.34
CA TYR A 142 15.23 1.83 -10.51
C TYR A 142 13.89 1.13 -10.70
N THR A 143 13.92 -0.21 -10.68
CA THR A 143 12.71 -1.04 -10.76
C THR A 143 12.71 -2.11 -9.69
N THR A 144 11.52 -2.52 -9.25
CA THR A 144 11.33 -3.72 -8.44
C THR A 144 10.49 -4.74 -9.18
N HIS A 145 10.86 -6.00 -9.07
CA HIS A 145 10.10 -7.11 -9.61
C HIS A 145 10.24 -8.36 -8.75
N CYS A 146 9.33 -9.32 -8.98
CA CYS A 146 9.30 -10.59 -8.27
C CYS A 146 9.77 -11.72 -9.18
N GLU A 147 10.63 -12.60 -8.66
CA GLU A 147 11.11 -13.78 -9.33
C GLU A 147 10.78 -15.05 -8.54
N ASN A 148 10.64 -16.17 -9.23
CA ASN A 148 10.68 -17.50 -8.63
C ASN A 148 11.94 -18.23 -9.10
N PRO A 149 12.96 -18.40 -8.25
CA PRO A 149 14.21 -19.07 -8.62
C PRO A 149 14.05 -20.53 -9.11
N ALA A 150 12.96 -21.19 -8.70
CA ALA A 150 12.65 -22.55 -9.12
C ALA A 150 12.16 -22.67 -10.58
N ASP A 151 11.77 -21.55 -11.20
CA ASP A 151 11.30 -21.54 -12.58
C ASP A 151 12.44 -21.83 -13.58
N PRO A 152 12.13 -22.37 -14.77
CA PRO A 152 13.12 -22.65 -15.79
C PRO A 152 13.79 -21.36 -16.33
N GLY A 153 14.94 -21.53 -16.95
CA GLY A 153 15.70 -20.44 -17.59
C GLY A 153 16.81 -19.86 -16.71
N PRO A 154 17.66 -18.99 -17.30
CA PRO A 154 18.74 -18.32 -16.61
C PRO A 154 18.21 -17.29 -15.58
N VAL A 155 19.05 -17.00 -14.58
CA VAL A 155 18.80 -15.92 -13.61
C VAL A 155 19.30 -14.58 -14.16
N GLU A 156 20.34 -14.62 -15.00
CA GLU A 156 20.89 -13.48 -15.69
C GLU A 156 19.88 -12.94 -16.73
N PRO A 157 19.86 -11.62 -16.98
CA PRO A 157 18.96 -11.04 -17.97
C PRO A 157 19.31 -11.48 -19.40
N ASP A 158 18.29 -11.82 -20.17
CA ASP A 158 18.40 -12.13 -21.59
C ASP A 158 18.17 -10.85 -22.41
N ASN A 159 19.14 -10.50 -23.26
CA ASN A 159 19.06 -9.33 -24.13
C ASN A 159 18.75 -9.66 -25.60
N SER A 160 18.38 -10.89 -25.93
CA SER A 160 18.13 -11.36 -27.32
C SER A 160 17.10 -10.51 -28.06
N HIS A 161 16.09 -10.02 -27.34
CA HIS A 161 15.06 -9.10 -27.86
C HIS A 161 15.32 -7.62 -27.52
N TYR A 162 16.36 -7.33 -26.75
CA TYR A 162 16.77 -6.00 -26.32
C TYR A 162 18.27 -5.77 -26.55
N PRO A 163 18.72 -5.67 -27.82
CA PRO A 163 20.14 -5.59 -28.16
C PRO A 163 20.85 -4.34 -27.62
N GLY A 164 20.09 -3.32 -27.21
CA GLY A 164 20.61 -2.14 -26.53
C GLY A 164 21.03 -2.43 -25.08
N LEU A 165 20.51 -3.47 -24.44
CA LEU A 165 20.87 -3.88 -23.09
C LEU A 165 22.21 -4.63 -23.11
N LYS A 166 23.19 -4.09 -22.39
CA LYS A 166 24.49 -4.72 -22.18
C LYS A 166 24.46 -5.54 -20.90
N THR A 167 24.54 -6.88 -21.02
CA THR A 167 24.48 -7.81 -19.90
C THR A 167 25.87 -8.21 -19.37
N VAL A 168 26.93 -7.87 -20.09
CA VAL A 168 28.31 -8.17 -19.69
C VAL A 168 28.61 -7.47 -18.35
N GLY A 169 29.00 -8.26 -17.34
CA GLY A 169 29.26 -7.78 -15.98
C GLY A 169 28.04 -7.75 -15.07
N TYR A 170 26.85 -8.09 -15.55
CA TYR A 170 25.73 -8.37 -14.66
C TYR A 170 26.04 -9.54 -13.74
N THR A 171 25.73 -9.42 -12.47
CA THR A 171 25.90 -10.51 -11.49
C THR A 171 24.73 -10.50 -10.52
N VAL A 172 24.22 -11.69 -10.25
CA VAL A 172 23.15 -11.93 -9.29
C VAL A 172 23.70 -11.80 -7.87
N THR A 173 22.97 -11.12 -7.00
CA THR A 173 23.33 -11.03 -5.57
C THR A 173 22.72 -12.22 -4.81
N PRO A 174 23.38 -12.71 -3.75
CA PRO A 174 22.74 -13.66 -2.84
C PRO A 174 21.48 -13.03 -2.24
N ALA A 175 20.39 -13.81 -2.17
CA ALA A 175 19.18 -13.34 -1.55
C ALA A 175 19.38 -13.17 -0.04
N ILE A 176 18.97 -12.02 0.49
CA ILE A 176 18.90 -11.77 1.93
C ILE A 176 17.87 -12.75 2.52
N ALA A 177 18.31 -13.57 3.46
CA ALA A 177 17.46 -14.55 4.11
C ALA A 177 16.43 -13.88 5.04
N VAL A 178 15.27 -14.50 5.15
CA VAL A 178 14.21 -14.10 6.08
C VAL A 178 14.02 -15.19 7.12
N PRO A 179 13.99 -14.87 8.41
CA PRO A 179 13.81 -15.86 9.47
C PRO A 179 12.42 -16.52 9.42
N GLY A 180 12.38 -17.82 9.80
CA GLY A 180 11.16 -18.58 9.93
C GLY A 180 10.90 -19.53 8.75
N ARG A 181 9.65 -19.99 8.63
CA ARG A 181 9.26 -20.95 7.60
C ARG A 181 9.02 -20.25 6.26
N ILE A 182 9.83 -20.59 5.27
CA ILE A 182 9.61 -20.18 3.88
C ILE A 182 8.48 -21.03 3.28
N ARG A 183 7.50 -20.38 2.67
CA ARG A 183 6.34 -21.01 2.03
C ARG A 183 6.36 -20.86 0.51
N SER A 184 7.28 -20.08 -0.01
CA SER A 184 7.42 -19.75 -1.42
C SER A 184 8.87 -19.59 -1.77
N GLU A 185 9.26 -20.02 -2.96
CA GLU A 185 10.60 -19.77 -3.52
C GLU A 185 10.78 -18.34 -4.02
N ARG A 186 9.77 -17.49 -3.85
CA ARG A 186 9.77 -16.10 -4.35
C ARG A 186 10.91 -15.28 -3.77
N GLN A 187 11.55 -14.53 -4.65
CA GLN A 187 12.51 -13.49 -4.33
C GLN A 187 12.07 -12.15 -4.97
N ASP A 188 12.26 -11.06 -4.24
CA ASP A 188 12.03 -9.72 -4.78
C ASP A 188 13.36 -9.05 -5.05
N VAL A 189 13.44 -8.36 -6.19
CA VAL A 189 14.69 -7.83 -6.73
C VAL A 189 14.55 -6.34 -7.01
N LEU A 190 15.53 -5.55 -6.55
CA LEU A 190 15.71 -4.14 -6.90
C LEU A 190 16.83 -4.02 -7.92
N ILE A 191 16.53 -3.48 -9.09
CA ILE A 191 17.46 -3.26 -10.20
C ILE A 191 17.71 -1.76 -10.40
N GLU A 192 18.97 -1.39 -10.55
CA GLU A 192 19.40 -0.10 -11.10
C GLU A 192 19.64 -0.26 -12.61
N TRP A 193 19.00 0.58 -13.38
CA TRP A 193 19.21 0.73 -14.81
C TRP A 193 20.01 2.00 -15.07
N THR A 194 20.89 1.97 -16.06
CA THR A 194 21.59 3.17 -16.56
C THR A 194 21.36 3.27 -18.05
N ASP A 195 20.48 4.16 -18.47
CA ASP A 195 20.23 4.46 -19.88
C ASP A 195 21.29 5.44 -20.38
N THR A 196 21.92 5.11 -21.49
CA THR A 196 22.94 5.94 -22.16
C THR A 196 22.34 6.91 -23.16
N ASN A 197 21.04 6.80 -23.47
CA ASN A 197 20.32 7.68 -24.37
C ASN A 197 18.87 7.92 -23.92
N ILE A 198 18.69 8.70 -22.88
CA ILE A 198 17.39 9.00 -22.28
C ILE A 198 16.37 9.67 -23.22
N PHE A 199 16.80 10.15 -24.39
CA PHE A 199 15.91 10.79 -25.38
C PHE A 199 15.28 9.79 -26.35
N ASP A 200 15.74 8.54 -26.35
CA ASP A 200 15.19 7.47 -27.20
C ASP A 200 13.92 6.86 -26.59
N THR A 201 13.23 6.06 -27.36
CA THR A 201 12.08 5.26 -26.95
C THR A 201 12.40 3.77 -26.83
N ALA A 202 13.66 3.40 -27.02
CA ALA A 202 14.21 2.06 -26.84
C ALA A 202 15.40 2.14 -25.87
N PHE A 203 15.40 1.29 -24.84
CA PHE A 203 16.45 1.27 -23.84
C PHE A 203 17.82 0.93 -24.44
N GLN A 204 18.83 1.71 -24.06
CA GLN A 204 20.22 1.46 -24.40
C GLN A 204 21.11 1.66 -23.17
N GLY A 205 21.65 0.59 -22.61
CA GLY A 205 22.44 0.76 -21.40
C GLY A 205 22.76 -0.52 -20.67
N THR A 206 22.84 -0.43 -19.35
CA THR A 206 23.19 -1.53 -18.45
C THR A 206 22.16 -1.68 -17.34
N ALA A 207 22.09 -2.89 -16.78
CA ALA A 207 21.35 -3.19 -15.56
C ALA A 207 22.31 -3.68 -14.48
N ARG A 208 22.00 -3.38 -13.22
CA ARG A 208 22.77 -3.84 -12.05
C ARG A 208 21.80 -4.20 -10.93
N GLU A 209 21.93 -5.38 -10.39
CA GLU A 209 21.16 -5.79 -9.21
C GLU A 209 21.68 -5.08 -7.96
N VAL A 210 20.77 -4.46 -7.20
CA VAL A 210 21.09 -3.73 -5.96
C VAL A 210 20.80 -4.58 -4.74
N VAL A 211 19.59 -5.13 -4.66
CA VAL A 211 19.13 -5.97 -3.55
C VAL A 211 18.29 -7.12 -4.10
N ARG A 212 18.51 -8.31 -3.54
CA ARG A 212 17.65 -9.48 -3.68
C ARG A 212 17.26 -9.96 -2.29
N ILE A 213 15.98 -10.17 -2.05
CA ILE A 213 15.46 -10.61 -0.75
C ILE A 213 14.55 -11.81 -0.93
N GLN A 214 14.73 -12.84 -0.08
CA GLN A 214 13.82 -13.98 0.01
C GLN A 214 12.50 -13.53 0.65
N MET A 215 11.37 -13.89 0.04
CA MET A 215 10.04 -13.63 0.60
C MET A 215 9.39 -14.92 1.08
N ASN A 216 8.57 -14.85 2.14
CA ASN A 216 7.96 -16.03 2.74
C ASN A 216 6.73 -16.54 1.97
N SER A 217 6.08 -15.68 1.22
CA SER A 217 4.85 -15.98 0.50
C SER A 217 4.74 -15.19 -0.80
N PRO A 218 3.75 -15.48 -1.63
CA PRO A 218 3.45 -14.69 -2.84
C PRO A 218 2.94 -13.27 -2.59
N SER A 219 2.68 -12.87 -1.34
CA SER A 219 2.06 -11.59 -0.99
C SER A 219 3.04 -10.61 -0.35
N HIS A 220 2.69 -9.34 -0.32
CA HIS A 220 3.40 -8.24 0.33
C HIS A 220 4.86 -8.11 -0.12
N PRO A 221 5.09 -7.62 -1.34
CA PRO A 221 6.41 -7.53 -1.95
C PRO A 221 7.26 -6.37 -1.41
N LEU A 222 8.42 -6.23 -2.04
CA LEU A 222 9.16 -4.98 -2.12
C LEU A 222 8.38 -4.05 -3.06
N ASP A 223 7.50 -3.22 -2.46
CA ASP A 223 6.36 -2.60 -3.15
C ASP A 223 6.68 -1.28 -3.81
N ASP A 224 7.46 -0.43 -3.16
CA ASP A 224 7.76 0.92 -3.67
C ASP A 224 9.13 1.40 -3.21
N MET A 225 9.63 2.44 -3.87
CA MET A 225 10.84 3.14 -3.53
C MET A 225 10.70 4.61 -3.91
N ILE A 226 11.29 5.52 -3.16
CA ILE A 226 11.16 6.95 -3.42
C ILE A 226 12.37 7.71 -2.89
N PHE A 227 12.71 8.80 -3.55
CA PHE A 227 13.71 9.76 -3.10
C PHE A 227 13.04 10.99 -2.52
N ASN A 228 13.74 11.69 -1.61
CA ASN A 228 13.28 12.97 -1.11
C ASN A 228 13.35 14.03 -2.24
N PRO A 229 12.22 14.56 -2.73
CA PRO A 229 12.21 15.45 -3.89
C PRO A 229 12.76 16.86 -3.58
N THR A 230 12.94 17.20 -2.31
CA THR A 230 13.51 18.52 -1.91
C THR A 230 15.01 18.48 -1.72
N ALA A 231 15.62 17.29 -1.60
CA ALA A 231 17.05 17.15 -1.43
C ALA A 231 17.82 17.65 -2.66
N ARG A 232 18.91 18.33 -2.42
CA ARG A 232 19.81 18.88 -3.44
C ARG A 232 21.20 18.27 -3.29
N ARG A 233 22.01 18.35 -4.34
CA ARG A 233 23.40 17.89 -4.29
C ARG A 233 24.13 18.54 -3.11
N GLY A 234 24.70 17.70 -2.24
CA GLY A 234 25.37 18.10 -1.00
C GLY A 234 24.50 17.96 0.26
N ASP A 235 23.19 17.80 0.13
CA ASP A 235 22.32 17.54 1.29
C ASP A 235 22.50 16.09 1.78
N PRO A 236 22.32 15.83 3.08
CA PRO A 236 22.44 14.48 3.64
C PRO A 236 21.46 13.46 3.03
N ASP A 237 20.36 13.93 2.45
CA ASP A 237 19.31 13.08 1.85
C ASP A 237 19.36 13.06 0.31
N TRP A 238 20.37 13.67 -0.30
CA TRP A 238 20.57 13.67 -1.75
C TRP A 238 20.81 12.24 -2.26
N ARG A 239 19.97 11.78 -3.21
CA ARG A 239 20.01 10.43 -3.80
C ARG A 239 19.96 9.31 -2.75
N VAL A 240 19.32 9.58 -1.60
CA VAL A 240 19.02 8.58 -0.59
C VAL A 240 17.62 8.04 -0.85
N MET A 241 17.52 6.73 -1.03
CA MET A 241 16.30 6.03 -1.40
C MET A 241 15.62 5.47 -0.16
N TYR A 242 14.33 5.74 -0.03
CA TYR A 242 13.42 5.09 0.92
C TYR A 242 12.70 3.95 0.19
N VAL A 243 12.73 2.76 0.75
CA VAL A 243 12.21 1.54 0.12
C VAL A 243 11.20 0.89 1.04
N SER A 244 9.99 0.65 0.57
CA SER A 244 8.98 -0.08 1.31
C SER A 244 9.05 -1.58 1.01
N CYS A 245 9.12 -2.39 2.05
CA CYS A 245 9.14 -3.84 1.94
C CYS A 245 8.05 -4.44 2.82
N GLY A 246 7.11 -5.14 2.20
CA GLY A 246 6.08 -5.87 2.92
C GLY A 246 6.65 -7.01 3.76
N ASP A 247 5.82 -7.57 4.60
CA ASP A 247 6.23 -8.63 5.53
C ASP A 247 6.23 -10.05 4.93
N GLY A 248 5.91 -10.19 3.63
CA GLY A 248 5.76 -11.50 2.98
C GLY A 248 4.71 -12.38 3.67
N ALA A 249 3.66 -11.79 4.24
CA ALA A 249 2.60 -12.45 5.02
C ALA A 249 3.12 -13.21 6.27
N THR A 250 4.26 -12.85 6.81
CA THR A 250 4.81 -13.50 8.00
C THR A 250 4.05 -13.12 9.27
N GLY A 251 3.57 -11.88 9.37
CA GLY A 251 2.79 -11.40 10.51
C GLY A 251 1.43 -12.09 10.69
N GLU A 252 0.98 -12.85 9.70
CA GLU A 252 -0.24 -13.68 9.75
C GLU A 252 0.03 -15.11 10.23
N SER A 253 1.31 -15.49 10.38
CA SER A 253 1.71 -16.84 10.69
C SER A 253 1.19 -17.30 12.05
N SER A 254 0.74 -18.56 12.12
CA SER A 254 0.44 -19.24 13.39
C SER A 254 1.71 -19.61 14.16
N ASP A 255 2.89 -19.66 13.50
CA ASP A 255 4.17 -19.80 14.18
C ASP A 255 4.60 -18.48 14.82
N PRO A 256 4.68 -18.40 16.17
CA PRO A 256 4.98 -17.16 16.87
C PRO A 256 6.31 -16.52 16.48
N LYS A 257 7.32 -17.33 16.12
CA LYS A 257 8.65 -16.82 15.72
C LYS A 257 8.60 -16.14 14.34
N THR A 258 7.93 -16.76 13.38
CA THR A 258 7.72 -16.20 12.04
C THR A 258 6.83 -14.96 12.13
N ARG A 259 5.78 -15.00 12.95
CA ARG A 259 4.84 -13.88 13.15
C ARG A 259 5.52 -12.59 13.61
N LEU A 260 6.61 -12.70 14.37
CA LEU A 260 7.34 -11.54 14.88
C LEU A 260 8.23 -10.84 13.84
N ASN A 261 8.39 -11.37 12.63
CA ASN A 261 9.30 -10.77 11.64
C ASN A 261 9.08 -9.27 11.40
N PRO A 262 7.85 -8.72 11.30
CA PRO A 262 7.66 -7.29 11.17
C PRO A 262 8.22 -6.47 12.35
N GLN A 263 8.28 -7.06 13.54
CA GLN A 263 8.81 -6.43 14.77
C GLN A 263 10.32 -6.59 14.93
N ARG A 264 10.93 -7.63 14.37
CA ARG A 264 12.36 -7.95 14.53
C ARG A 264 13.23 -6.97 13.74
N LEU A 265 14.32 -6.52 14.36
CA LEU A 265 15.27 -5.61 13.72
C LEU A 265 16.37 -6.35 12.93
N ASP A 266 16.50 -7.67 13.05
CA ASP A 266 17.47 -8.49 12.30
C ASP A 266 16.97 -8.92 10.91
N THR A 267 15.79 -8.47 10.48
CA THR A 267 15.20 -8.79 9.17
C THR A 267 14.74 -7.55 8.41
N MET A 268 14.73 -7.65 7.09
CA MET A 268 14.40 -6.55 6.18
C MET A 268 12.90 -6.45 5.85
N ILE A 269 12.08 -7.48 6.13
CA ILE A 269 10.65 -7.50 5.79
C ILE A 269 9.78 -6.79 6.83
N GLY A 270 8.65 -6.24 6.40
CA GLY A 270 7.76 -5.44 7.24
C GLY A 270 8.39 -4.11 7.68
N LYS A 271 9.13 -3.45 6.78
CA LYS A 271 9.98 -2.29 7.05
C LYS A 271 9.89 -1.23 5.95
N ILE A 272 10.31 -0.03 6.31
CA ILE A 272 10.82 0.94 5.35
C ILE A 272 12.33 1.03 5.58
N TRP A 273 13.10 0.87 4.49
CA TRP A 273 14.56 0.98 4.50
C TRP A 273 14.98 2.36 4.04
N ARG A 274 16.23 2.75 4.38
CA ARG A 274 16.87 3.94 3.84
C ARG A 274 18.28 3.57 3.40
N ILE A 275 18.53 3.62 2.10
CA ILE A 275 19.78 3.18 1.45
C ILE A 275 20.25 4.21 0.41
N ILE A 276 21.49 4.09 -0.02
CA ILE A 276 22.08 4.87 -1.09
C ILE A 276 22.49 3.91 -2.20
N PRO A 277 21.76 3.83 -3.32
CA PRO A 277 22.06 2.90 -4.40
C PRO A 277 23.42 3.16 -5.04
N ASP A 278 23.84 4.43 -5.18
CA ASP A 278 25.09 4.81 -5.81
C ASP A 278 26.26 4.71 -4.82
N LEU A 279 27.22 3.82 -5.12
CA LEU A 279 28.39 3.58 -4.27
C LEU A 279 29.35 4.77 -4.19
N ALA A 280 29.28 5.74 -5.10
CA ALA A 280 30.14 6.93 -5.12
C ALA A 280 29.59 8.07 -4.26
N GLU A 281 28.29 8.03 -3.92
CA GLU A 281 27.67 9.06 -3.09
C GLU A 281 27.90 8.83 -1.59
N HIS A 282 27.94 9.90 -0.82
CA HIS A 282 27.99 9.90 0.65
C HIS A 282 29.10 9.01 1.26
N THR A 283 30.25 8.87 0.59
CA THR A 283 31.33 7.97 1.02
C THR A 283 31.87 8.26 2.42
N ALA A 284 31.82 9.50 2.87
CA ALA A 284 32.27 9.94 4.20
C ALA A 284 31.22 9.74 5.30
N THR A 285 29.90 9.63 4.93
CA THR A 285 28.78 9.62 5.88
C THR A 285 27.94 8.34 5.78
N SER A 286 28.46 7.30 5.13
CA SER A 286 27.80 6.03 4.96
C SER A 286 28.78 4.86 4.96
N THR A 287 28.26 3.66 5.16
CA THR A 287 29.01 2.38 5.08
C THR A 287 28.53 1.57 3.89
N VAL A 288 29.41 0.80 3.25
CA VAL A 288 29.03 -0.14 2.20
C VAL A 288 28.24 -1.30 2.81
N SER A 289 27.16 -1.71 2.13
CA SER A 289 26.31 -2.85 2.52
C SER A 289 27.07 -4.18 2.50
N GLU A 290 26.52 -5.20 3.15
CA GLU A 290 27.10 -6.56 3.19
C GLU A 290 27.29 -7.17 1.79
N ASN A 291 26.36 -6.93 0.87
CA ASN A 291 26.46 -7.43 -0.50
C ASN A 291 27.35 -6.56 -1.42
N GLY A 292 27.88 -5.44 -0.91
CA GLY A 292 28.75 -4.53 -1.66
C GLY A 292 28.05 -3.73 -2.77
N ARG A 293 26.71 -3.69 -2.80
CA ARG A 293 25.93 -3.14 -3.93
C ARG A 293 25.30 -1.78 -3.68
N TYR A 294 25.21 -1.35 -2.44
CA TYR A 294 24.67 -0.06 -2.03
C TYR A 294 25.39 0.42 -0.77
N ARG A 295 25.07 1.59 -0.32
CA ARG A 295 25.59 2.13 0.93
C ARG A 295 24.45 2.37 1.91
N ILE A 296 24.78 2.41 3.18
CA ILE A 296 23.85 2.62 4.28
C ILE A 296 24.24 3.91 4.99
N PRO A 297 23.34 4.92 5.07
CA PRO A 297 23.61 6.16 5.80
C PRO A 297 23.97 5.90 7.27
N ASN A 298 25.05 6.52 7.76
CA ASN A 298 25.50 6.34 9.15
C ASN A 298 24.56 6.98 10.18
N ASP A 299 23.61 7.77 9.74
CA ASP A 299 22.56 8.38 10.57
C ASP A 299 21.24 7.58 10.58
N ASN A 300 21.17 6.40 9.97
CA ASN A 300 20.02 5.50 10.13
C ASN A 300 19.84 5.12 11.63
N PRO A 301 18.59 4.91 12.08
CA PRO A 301 18.32 4.81 13.53
C PRO A 301 18.98 3.63 14.24
N PHE A 302 19.25 2.53 13.54
CA PHE A 302 19.72 1.27 14.15
C PHE A 302 21.15 0.89 13.74
N VAL A 303 21.94 1.83 13.23
CA VAL A 303 23.33 1.55 12.74
C VAL A 303 24.28 1.11 13.85
N HIS A 304 23.99 1.49 15.09
CA HIS A 304 24.80 1.16 16.26
C HIS A 304 24.28 -0.02 17.07
N ASP A 305 23.09 -0.52 16.73
CA ASP A 305 22.45 -1.62 17.46
C ASP A 305 22.97 -2.96 16.98
N SER A 306 23.65 -3.68 17.88
CA SER A 306 24.20 -4.99 17.57
C SER A 306 23.09 -6.01 17.26
N GLY A 307 23.15 -6.62 16.09
CA GLY A 307 22.16 -7.57 15.60
C GLY A 307 21.04 -6.97 14.77
N ALA A 308 20.89 -5.64 14.73
CA ALA A 308 19.90 -4.99 13.88
C ALA A 308 20.42 -4.79 12.45
N ARG A 309 19.50 -4.84 11.48
CA ARG A 309 19.73 -4.43 10.08
C ARG A 309 19.87 -2.91 10.03
N LYS A 310 20.99 -2.45 9.51
CA LYS A 310 21.37 -1.03 9.49
C LYS A 310 20.59 -0.21 8.47
N GLU A 311 19.94 -0.88 7.52
CA GLU A 311 19.10 -0.28 6.48
C GLU A 311 17.78 0.25 7.03
N ILE A 312 17.31 -0.25 8.17
CA ILE A 312 15.97 0.04 8.70
C ILE A 312 15.82 1.52 9.03
N TRP A 313 14.76 2.14 8.48
CA TRP A 313 14.30 3.49 8.81
C TRP A 313 13.10 3.48 9.74
N ALA A 314 12.11 2.60 9.44
CA ALA A 314 10.91 2.37 10.24
C ALA A 314 10.50 0.90 10.15
N TYR A 315 9.74 0.40 11.14
CA TYR A 315 9.41 -1.01 11.25
C TYR A 315 8.05 -1.28 11.88
N GLY A 316 7.67 -2.55 11.97
CA GLY A 316 6.36 -2.93 12.50
C GLY A 316 5.24 -2.66 11.50
N LEU A 317 5.46 -2.97 10.23
CA LEU A 317 4.55 -2.76 9.11
C LEU A 317 4.11 -4.09 8.50
N ARG A 318 2.87 -4.17 8.00
CA ARG A 318 2.40 -5.34 7.25
C ARG A 318 2.79 -5.22 5.79
N ASN A 319 2.12 -4.35 5.08
CA ASN A 319 2.40 -4.10 3.67
C ASN A 319 2.36 -2.58 3.39
N PRO A 320 3.48 -1.87 3.60
CA PRO A 320 3.59 -0.47 3.21
C PRO A 320 3.59 -0.38 1.68
N HIS A 321 2.39 -0.34 1.09
CA HIS A 321 2.14 -0.57 -0.32
C HIS A 321 2.64 0.55 -1.22
N ARG A 322 2.48 1.80 -0.78
CA ARG A 322 2.95 2.97 -1.54
C ARG A 322 3.58 4.00 -0.61
N LEU A 323 4.50 4.74 -1.18
CA LEU A 323 5.19 5.85 -0.53
C LEU A 323 4.96 7.14 -1.31
N THR A 324 4.69 8.23 -0.61
CA THR A 324 4.61 9.55 -1.20
C THR A 324 5.24 10.61 -0.31
N TRP A 325 5.86 11.62 -0.91
CA TRP A 325 6.31 12.80 -0.21
C TRP A 325 5.29 13.92 -0.37
N ASP A 326 4.81 14.49 0.73
CA ASP A 326 4.25 15.83 0.70
C ASP A 326 5.36 16.86 0.80
N VAL A 327 5.33 17.82 -0.10
CA VAL A 327 6.23 18.98 -0.08
C VAL A 327 5.39 20.23 0.09
N ASP A 328 5.59 20.92 1.20
CA ASP A 328 4.95 22.22 1.41
C ASP A 328 5.56 23.25 0.44
N PRO A 329 4.79 23.82 -0.48
CA PRO A 329 5.32 24.81 -1.43
C PRO A 329 5.82 26.09 -0.76
N ALA A 330 5.33 26.42 0.46
CA ALA A 330 5.74 27.59 1.22
C ALA A 330 7.01 27.33 2.04
N ASP A 331 7.21 26.09 2.48
CA ASP A 331 8.40 25.66 3.23
C ASP A 331 8.78 24.22 2.80
N PRO A 332 9.60 24.07 1.74
CA PRO A 332 10.04 22.76 1.28
C PRO A 332 10.85 21.95 2.30
N SER A 333 11.37 22.59 3.35
CA SER A 333 12.03 21.88 4.45
C SER A 333 11.04 21.16 5.37
N ASN A 334 9.77 21.58 5.38
CA ASN A 334 8.66 20.96 6.09
C ASN A 334 7.98 19.91 5.19
N ASN A 335 8.74 18.88 4.81
CA ASN A 335 8.25 17.78 3.99
C ASN A 335 7.92 16.56 4.86
N HIS A 336 7.02 15.71 4.38
CA HIS A 336 6.55 14.53 5.11
C HIS A 336 6.53 13.31 4.20
N LEU A 337 7.16 12.23 4.65
CA LEU A 337 7.02 10.93 4.02
C LEU A 337 5.75 10.27 4.56
N ILE A 338 4.86 9.86 3.66
CA ILE A 338 3.58 9.21 3.95
C ILE A 338 3.64 7.81 3.37
N ALA A 339 3.03 6.84 4.06
CA ALA A 339 2.87 5.50 3.55
C ALA A 339 1.43 5.01 3.72
N GLU A 340 0.92 4.39 2.67
CA GLU A 340 -0.31 3.61 2.67
C GLU A 340 0.03 2.18 3.05
N VAL A 341 -0.58 1.68 4.13
CA VAL A 341 -0.27 0.36 4.68
C VAL A 341 -1.51 -0.53 4.61
N ILE A 342 -1.44 -1.54 3.74
CA ILE A 342 -2.52 -2.52 3.63
C ILE A 342 -2.55 -3.37 4.89
N GLY A 343 -3.72 -3.39 5.52
CA GLY A 343 -4.00 -4.09 6.75
C GLY A 343 -4.28 -5.58 6.59
N LEU A 344 -4.53 -6.26 7.71
CA LEU A 344 -4.71 -7.71 7.69
C LEU A 344 -6.13 -8.11 7.29
N GLN A 345 -7.11 -7.68 8.07
CA GLN A 345 -8.51 -8.06 7.84
C GLN A 345 -9.53 -7.06 8.39
N THR A 346 -9.07 -5.99 9.05
CA THR A 346 -9.98 -5.06 9.71
C THR A 346 -9.69 -3.62 9.36
N TRP A 347 -8.42 -3.19 9.35
CA TRP A 347 -8.05 -1.79 9.21
C TRP A 347 -7.05 -1.56 8.10
N GLU A 348 -7.43 -0.72 7.15
CA GLU A 348 -6.51 -0.07 6.22
C GLU A 348 -6.01 1.23 6.83
N THR A 349 -4.72 1.56 6.65
CA THR A 349 -4.12 2.67 7.38
C THR A 349 -3.25 3.57 6.51
N VAL A 350 -3.19 4.85 6.89
CA VAL A 350 -2.19 5.81 6.40
C VAL A 350 -1.34 6.28 7.58
N ILE A 351 -0.04 6.31 7.40
CA ILE A 351 0.93 6.74 8.40
C ILE A 351 1.81 7.89 7.91
N ILE A 352 2.20 8.78 8.82
CA ILE A 352 3.34 9.69 8.61
C ILE A 352 4.60 8.94 9.08
N VAL A 353 5.57 8.78 8.18
CA VAL A 353 6.75 7.96 8.44
C VAL A 353 7.79 8.73 9.23
N HIS A 354 8.19 8.21 10.38
CA HIS A 354 9.21 8.80 11.25
C HIS A 354 10.44 7.89 11.41
N LYS A 355 11.59 8.51 11.55
CA LYS A 355 12.87 7.83 11.82
C LYS A 355 12.79 6.99 13.10
N GLY A 356 13.14 5.71 13.01
CA GLY A 356 13.17 4.76 14.13
C GLY A 356 11.81 4.34 14.66
N ALA A 357 10.71 4.75 14.02
CA ALA A 357 9.37 4.47 14.51
C ALA A 357 8.97 3.00 14.34
N ASN A 358 8.26 2.48 15.36
CA ASN A 358 7.56 1.20 15.32
C ASN A 358 6.07 1.45 15.13
N TYR A 359 5.45 0.87 14.10
CA TYR A 359 4.01 1.00 13.79
C TYR A 359 3.16 -0.17 14.30
N GLY A 360 3.75 -1.05 15.08
CA GLY A 360 3.05 -2.02 15.91
C GLY A 360 2.74 -3.37 15.27
N TYR A 361 2.63 -3.49 13.96
CA TYR A 361 2.33 -4.78 13.33
C TYR A 361 3.52 -5.76 13.49
N SER A 362 3.36 -6.99 13.89
CA SER A 362 2.19 -7.88 14.00
C SER A 362 1.58 -7.98 15.43
N LEU A 363 1.89 -7.05 16.30
CA LEU A 363 1.29 -6.99 17.66
C LEU A 363 0.10 -6.03 17.70
N ARG A 364 -0.07 -5.21 16.67
CA ARG A 364 -1.16 -4.26 16.44
C ARG A 364 -1.69 -4.40 15.02
N GLU A 365 -2.98 -4.17 14.84
CA GLU A 365 -3.59 -3.81 13.56
C GLU A 365 -4.32 -2.49 13.76
N GLY A 366 -3.91 -1.46 13.01
CA GLY A 366 -4.25 -0.10 13.36
C GLY A 366 -3.74 0.25 14.76
N ASN A 367 -4.62 0.77 15.61
CA ASN A 367 -4.32 1.10 17.00
C ASN A 367 -4.70 0.01 18.01
N GLN A 368 -5.30 -1.10 17.58
CA GLN A 368 -5.80 -2.18 18.45
C GLN A 368 -4.77 -3.28 18.63
N SER A 369 -4.84 -4.00 19.75
CA SER A 369 -4.03 -5.21 19.94
C SER A 369 -4.43 -6.29 18.93
N LEU A 370 -3.42 -7.00 18.40
CA LEU A 370 -3.61 -8.11 17.48
C LEU A 370 -3.04 -9.38 18.11
N GLU A 371 -3.93 -10.29 18.47
CA GLU A 371 -3.59 -11.55 19.12
C GLU A 371 -3.27 -12.65 18.09
N VAL A 372 -2.68 -13.74 18.57
CA VAL A 372 -2.49 -14.96 17.77
C VAL A 372 -3.86 -15.48 17.32
N GLY A 373 -3.95 -15.89 16.04
CA GLY A 373 -5.23 -16.22 15.40
C GLY A 373 -5.95 -14.99 14.85
N ASN A 374 -5.23 -13.87 14.74
CA ASN A 374 -5.67 -12.63 14.10
C ASN A 374 -6.93 -12.00 14.74
N LYS A 375 -7.09 -12.18 16.03
CA LYS A 375 -8.18 -11.55 16.80
C LYS A 375 -7.77 -10.15 17.24
N LEU A 376 -8.67 -9.18 17.02
CA LEU A 376 -8.48 -7.84 17.55
C LEU A 376 -8.94 -7.77 19.00
N GLY A 377 -8.08 -7.22 19.85
CA GLY A 377 -8.39 -6.82 21.20
C GLY A 377 -8.64 -5.31 21.31
N PRO A 378 -8.77 -4.79 22.54
CA PRO A 378 -8.88 -3.36 22.79
C PRO A 378 -7.57 -2.62 22.45
N ILE A 379 -7.63 -1.28 22.45
CA ILE A 379 -6.42 -0.45 22.50
C ILE A 379 -5.76 -0.68 23.85
N PRO A 380 -4.49 -1.12 23.91
CA PRO A 380 -3.82 -1.35 25.18
C PRO A 380 -3.58 -0.05 25.95
N GLU A 381 -3.61 -0.15 27.30
CA GLU A 381 -3.28 0.99 28.17
C GLU A 381 -2.52 0.49 29.41
N PRO A 382 -1.25 0.84 29.62
CA PRO A 382 -0.40 1.62 28.70
C PRO A 382 -0.05 0.84 27.43
N ASP A 383 0.03 1.53 26.29
CA ASP A 383 0.43 0.89 25.04
C ASP A 383 1.96 0.83 24.95
N LYS A 384 2.49 -0.34 25.21
CA LYS A 384 3.92 -0.65 25.14
C LYS A 384 4.13 -1.96 24.40
N ILE A 385 5.09 -1.96 23.48
CA ILE A 385 5.52 -3.13 22.74
C ILE A 385 7.04 -3.32 22.88
N PRO A 386 7.55 -4.55 22.83
CA PRO A 386 8.98 -4.80 22.94
C PRO A 386 9.73 -4.29 21.70
N VAL A 387 10.94 -3.78 21.90
CA VAL A 387 11.93 -3.57 20.84
C VAL A 387 12.63 -4.91 20.60
N GLN A 388 12.19 -5.62 19.57
CA GLN A 388 12.64 -6.97 19.27
C GLN A 388 13.88 -6.94 18.37
N ILE A 389 15.08 -7.22 18.90
CA ILE A 389 16.31 -7.24 18.10
C ILE A 389 16.31 -8.44 17.16
N ASP A 390 16.08 -9.64 17.69
CA ASP A 390 16.02 -10.91 16.95
C ASP A 390 14.89 -11.82 17.49
N GLY A 391 14.89 -13.11 17.18
CA GLY A 391 13.86 -14.05 17.65
C GLY A 391 13.82 -14.30 19.17
N ALA A 392 14.80 -13.79 19.93
CA ALA A 392 14.93 -14.04 21.37
C ALA A 392 15.25 -12.76 22.18
N LYS A 393 16.05 -11.85 21.62
CA LYS A 393 16.58 -10.67 22.33
C LYS A 393 15.62 -9.49 22.22
N ILE A 394 15.26 -8.93 23.36
CA ILE A 394 14.47 -7.69 23.52
C ILE A 394 15.36 -6.62 24.11
N ASP A 395 15.31 -5.40 23.55
CA ASP A 395 16.02 -4.21 24.02
C ASP A 395 15.03 -3.12 24.45
N GLY A 396 14.37 -3.36 25.59
CA GLY A 396 13.42 -2.42 26.16
C GLY A 396 12.02 -2.46 25.53
N MET A 397 11.26 -1.40 25.79
CA MET A 397 9.86 -1.23 25.40
C MET A 397 9.68 0.15 24.74
N VAL A 398 8.83 0.20 23.71
CA VAL A 398 8.48 1.44 23.03
C VAL A 398 6.97 1.61 22.94
N THR A 399 6.50 2.85 22.93
CA THR A 399 5.13 3.17 22.52
C THR A 399 5.08 3.20 21.00
N PRO A 400 4.19 2.44 20.34
CA PRO A 400 4.09 2.48 18.88
C PRO A 400 3.66 3.86 18.37
N ARG A 401 3.96 4.14 17.11
CA ARG A 401 3.32 5.23 16.38
C ARG A 401 1.99 4.74 15.82
N TYR A 402 1.02 5.63 15.83
CA TYR A 402 -0.32 5.33 15.39
C TYR A 402 -0.57 5.83 13.97
N PRO A 403 -1.47 5.19 13.21
CA PRO A 403 -1.91 5.72 11.94
C PRO A 403 -2.64 7.05 12.13
N VAL A 404 -2.63 7.87 11.08
CA VAL A 404 -3.36 9.14 11.03
C VAL A 404 -4.73 9.00 10.36
N ILE A 405 -4.91 7.96 9.57
CA ILE A 405 -6.19 7.52 8.98
C ILE A 405 -6.33 6.02 9.20
N GLU A 406 -7.52 5.59 9.58
CA GLU A 406 -7.98 4.20 9.58
C GLU A 406 -9.35 4.12 8.92
N TYR A 407 -9.57 3.10 8.07
CA TYR A 407 -10.90 2.72 7.60
C TYR A 407 -11.05 1.21 7.57
N GLY A 408 -12.27 0.74 7.80
CA GLY A 408 -12.53 -0.68 8.05
C GLY A 408 -12.95 -1.46 6.81
N HIS A 409 -12.75 -2.79 6.88
CA HIS A 409 -13.31 -3.77 5.93
C HIS A 409 -14.80 -4.02 6.25
N VAL A 410 -15.64 -3.01 6.07
CA VAL A 410 -17.08 -3.03 6.39
C VAL A 410 -17.88 -2.46 5.23
N GLU A 411 -19.20 -2.65 5.26
CA GLU A 411 -20.09 -2.00 4.30
C GLU A 411 -19.87 -0.47 4.36
N GLY A 412 -19.65 0.15 3.21
CA GLY A 412 -19.27 1.56 3.12
C GLY A 412 -17.79 1.87 3.36
N GLY A 413 -16.97 0.88 3.74
CA GLY A 413 -15.51 0.96 3.86
C GLY A 413 -14.78 0.43 2.63
N GLY A 414 -13.61 -0.19 2.86
CA GLY A 414 -12.75 -0.77 1.83
C GLY A 414 -12.28 -2.17 2.16
N ASP A 415 -11.21 -2.60 1.50
CA ASP A 415 -10.60 -3.93 1.67
C ASP A 415 -9.07 -3.90 1.52
N ALA A 416 -8.55 -2.99 0.70
CA ALA A 416 -7.10 -2.80 0.54
C ALA A 416 -6.82 -1.37 0.07
N ILE A 417 -6.08 -0.61 0.87
CA ILE A 417 -5.69 0.75 0.50
C ILE A 417 -4.79 0.75 -0.74
N SER A 418 -5.04 1.70 -1.61
CA SER A 418 -4.31 1.90 -2.86
C SER A 418 -3.13 2.86 -2.66
N SER A 419 -2.98 3.80 -3.58
CA SER A 419 -2.04 4.91 -3.52
C SER A 419 -2.75 6.19 -3.07
N GLY A 420 -1.97 7.11 -2.49
CA GLY A 420 -2.47 8.42 -2.13
C GLY A 420 -1.38 9.49 -2.21
N PHE A 421 -1.78 10.75 -2.18
CA PHE A 421 -0.89 11.90 -2.18
C PHE A 421 -1.62 13.17 -1.73
N VAL A 422 -0.85 14.14 -1.24
CA VAL A 422 -1.37 15.47 -0.97
C VAL A 422 -1.41 16.29 -2.26
N TYR A 423 -2.59 16.75 -2.64
CA TYR A 423 -2.70 17.56 -3.84
C TYR A 423 -2.19 19.00 -3.61
N ARG A 424 -1.14 19.37 -4.35
CA ARG A 424 -0.52 20.70 -4.30
C ARG A 424 -0.62 21.44 -5.64
N GLY A 425 -1.21 20.80 -6.66
CA GLY A 425 -1.37 21.33 -8.01
C GLY A 425 -2.28 22.56 -8.09
N LYS A 426 -2.31 23.19 -9.26
CA LYS A 426 -3.11 24.40 -9.55
C LYS A 426 -4.38 24.08 -10.33
N ALA A 427 -4.44 22.94 -11.03
CA ALA A 427 -5.56 22.58 -11.91
C ALA A 427 -6.87 22.39 -11.15
N PHE A 428 -6.82 21.84 -9.92
CA PHE A 428 -8.02 21.54 -9.12
C PHE A 428 -7.98 22.24 -7.75
N PRO A 429 -8.35 23.53 -7.66
CA PRO A 429 -8.25 24.30 -6.42
C PRO A 429 -9.00 23.66 -5.23
N ALA A 430 -10.12 22.97 -5.50
CA ALA A 430 -10.92 22.29 -4.47
C ALA A 430 -10.18 21.15 -3.75
N LEU A 431 -9.12 20.61 -4.37
CA LEU A 431 -8.30 19.52 -3.79
C LEU A 431 -7.07 20.04 -3.05
N ARG A 432 -6.71 21.32 -3.19
CA ARG A 432 -5.44 21.82 -2.64
C ARG A 432 -5.36 21.65 -1.13
N GLY A 433 -4.27 21.01 -0.66
CA GLY A 433 -4.04 20.72 0.75
C GLY A 433 -4.81 19.51 1.28
N LYS A 434 -5.51 18.81 0.40
CA LYS A 434 -6.19 17.56 0.71
C LYS A 434 -5.32 16.37 0.33
N TYR A 435 -5.30 15.37 1.20
CA TYR A 435 -4.73 14.07 0.92
C TYR A 435 -5.80 13.21 0.22
N LEU A 436 -5.54 12.81 -1.01
CA LEU A 436 -6.40 11.92 -1.79
C LEU A 436 -5.85 10.51 -1.71
N PHE A 437 -6.73 9.53 -1.57
CA PHE A 437 -6.35 8.11 -1.59
C PHE A 437 -7.51 7.25 -2.08
N GLY A 438 -7.19 6.04 -2.54
CA GLY A 438 -8.16 5.10 -3.06
C GLY A 438 -8.13 3.76 -2.33
N ASP A 439 -9.12 2.92 -2.64
CA ASP A 439 -9.14 1.50 -2.28
C ASP A 439 -9.04 0.64 -3.53
N ILE A 440 -8.08 -0.27 -3.53
CA ILE A 440 -7.78 -1.16 -4.66
C ILE A 440 -9.02 -1.97 -5.05
N THR A 441 -9.66 -2.57 -4.05
CA THR A 441 -10.70 -3.58 -4.28
C THR A 441 -12.04 -2.96 -4.62
N THR A 442 -12.50 -2.01 -3.82
CA THR A 442 -13.84 -1.42 -3.96
C THR A 442 -13.92 -0.32 -4.99
N GLY A 443 -12.76 0.24 -5.38
CA GLY A 443 -12.72 1.38 -6.29
C GLY A 443 -13.23 2.68 -5.66
N ARG A 444 -13.34 2.77 -4.33
CA ARG A 444 -13.67 3.99 -3.59
C ARG A 444 -12.50 4.95 -3.60
N ILE A 445 -12.80 6.23 -3.55
CA ILE A 445 -11.82 7.31 -3.45
C ILE A 445 -12.26 8.23 -2.32
N TRP A 446 -11.31 8.63 -1.48
CA TRP A 446 -11.55 9.55 -0.36
C TRP A 446 -10.54 10.69 -0.36
N TRP A 447 -10.85 11.68 0.46
CA TRP A 447 -9.91 12.74 0.83
C TRP A 447 -9.98 13.01 2.34
N ALA A 448 -8.87 13.56 2.87
CA ALA A 448 -8.76 14.10 4.22
C ALA A 448 -8.04 15.45 4.18
N GLU A 449 -8.28 16.32 5.15
CA GLU A 449 -7.48 17.53 5.31
C GLU A 449 -6.06 17.14 5.80
N PHE A 450 -5.02 17.41 5.01
CA PHE A 450 -3.66 17.03 5.38
C PHE A 450 -3.19 17.68 6.69
N LYS A 451 -3.60 18.95 6.95
CA LYS A 451 -3.32 19.61 8.23
C LYS A 451 -3.92 18.88 9.44
N GLU A 452 -5.08 18.21 9.26
CA GLU A 452 -5.68 17.39 10.31
C GLU A 452 -4.86 16.11 10.53
N MET A 453 -4.39 15.46 9.47
CA MET A 453 -3.50 14.30 9.56
C MET A 453 -2.24 14.63 10.36
N LEU A 454 -1.61 15.78 10.10
CA LEU A 454 -0.43 16.23 10.87
C LEU A 454 -0.77 16.53 12.33
N ALA A 455 -1.95 17.09 12.63
CA ALA A 455 -2.39 17.33 13.99
C ALA A 455 -2.66 16.03 14.75
N VAL A 456 -3.16 14.99 14.08
CA VAL A 456 -3.35 13.65 14.63
C VAL A 456 -2.00 13.00 14.92
N ASP A 457 -1.05 13.04 13.98
CA ASP A 457 0.30 12.50 14.18
C ASP A 457 1.01 13.14 15.38
N ALA A 458 0.92 14.48 15.49
CA ALA A 458 1.53 15.22 16.59
C ALA A 458 0.90 14.90 17.95
N ALA A 459 -0.40 14.60 17.99
CA ALA A 459 -1.12 14.29 19.23
C ALA A 459 -0.71 12.94 19.84
N ARG A 460 -0.27 11.98 19.04
CA ARG A 460 0.08 10.60 19.46
C ARG A 460 -1.03 9.91 20.29
N ASP A 461 -2.28 10.26 20.03
CA ASP A 461 -3.44 9.68 20.69
C ASP A 461 -4.02 8.55 19.83
N PRO A 462 -3.98 7.27 20.29
CA PRO A 462 -4.49 6.14 19.51
C PRO A 462 -6.00 6.21 19.25
N LYS A 463 -6.71 7.11 19.91
CA LYS A 463 -8.16 7.30 19.76
C LYS A 463 -8.52 8.38 18.73
N ARG A 464 -7.52 9.06 18.18
CA ARG A 464 -7.71 10.20 17.31
C ARG A 464 -7.30 9.86 15.87
N MET A 465 -8.19 10.10 14.92
CA MET A 465 -7.97 9.91 13.48
C MET A 465 -8.42 11.14 12.72
N ALA A 466 -7.79 11.42 11.58
CA ALA A 466 -8.27 12.43 10.64
C ALA A 466 -9.58 11.97 10.00
N GLN A 467 -10.47 12.93 9.76
CA GLN A 467 -11.75 12.64 9.13
C GLN A 467 -11.55 12.39 7.64
N ILE A 468 -12.16 11.31 7.13
CA ILE A 468 -12.16 10.98 5.71
C ILE A 468 -13.53 11.28 5.08
N HIS A 469 -13.50 11.72 3.82
CA HIS A 469 -14.68 12.12 3.06
C HIS A 469 -14.67 11.40 1.71
N GLU A 470 -15.77 10.74 1.37
CA GLU A 470 -15.87 10.00 0.11
C GLU A 470 -16.04 10.96 -1.08
N ILE A 471 -15.45 10.60 -2.21
CA ILE A 471 -15.52 11.31 -3.48
C ILE A 471 -16.37 10.50 -4.46
N SER A 472 -17.38 11.12 -5.06
CA SER A 472 -18.11 10.53 -6.18
C SER A 472 -17.36 10.74 -7.49
N VAL A 473 -17.61 9.90 -8.47
CA VAL A 473 -16.96 9.95 -9.79
C VAL A 473 -18.01 10.15 -10.89
N ARG A 474 -17.83 11.16 -11.72
CA ARG A 474 -18.64 11.38 -12.91
C ARG A 474 -17.84 10.98 -14.14
N TRP A 475 -18.29 9.94 -14.80
CA TRP A 475 -17.62 9.44 -15.99
C TRP A 475 -18.21 10.06 -17.26
N ASN A 476 -17.36 10.78 -18.00
CA ASN A 476 -17.66 11.31 -19.32
C ASN A 476 -17.33 10.20 -20.34
N GLN A 477 -18.37 9.45 -20.72
CA GLN A 477 -18.24 8.29 -21.60
C GLN A 477 -17.89 8.72 -23.05
N PRO A 478 -17.24 7.85 -23.85
CA PRO A 478 -16.93 8.13 -25.24
C PRO A 478 -18.16 8.44 -26.13
N ASN A 479 -19.35 7.92 -25.76
CA ASN A 479 -20.61 8.20 -26.44
C ASN A 479 -21.24 9.56 -26.06
N GLY A 480 -20.60 10.34 -25.19
CA GLY A 480 -21.07 11.62 -24.68
C GLY A 480 -21.99 11.56 -23.46
N ALA A 481 -22.35 10.38 -22.97
CA ALA A 481 -23.11 10.25 -21.74
C ALA A 481 -22.25 10.66 -20.53
N LYS A 482 -22.91 11.24 -19.51
CA LYS A 482 -22.28 11.66 -18.25
C LYS A 482 -23.06 11.04 -17.10
N GLU A 483 -22.45 10.08 -16.43
CA GLU A 483 -23.10 9.38 -15.34
C GLU A 483 -22.28 9.53 -14.05
N LEU A 484 -23.00 9.66 -12.92
CA LEU A 484 -22.42 9.79 -11.59
C LEU A 484 -22.43 8.43 -10.90
N TYR A 485 -21.28 8.05 -10.38
CA TYR A 485 -21.07 6.81 -9.65
C TYR A 485 -20.47 7.07 -8.27
N PRO A 486 -20.84 6.30 -7.25
CA PRO A 486 -20.22 6.41 -5.93
C PRO A 486 -18.78 5.85 -5.89
N THR A 487 -18.43 4.94 -6.80
CA THR A 487 -17.12 4.27 -6.86
C THR A 487 -16.69 4.04 -8.30
N MET A 488 -15.42 3.66 -8.51
CA MET A 488 -14.90 3.28 -9.82
C MET A 488 -15.37 1.90 -10.30
N SER A 489 -15.83 1.00 -9.42
CA SER A 489 -16.15 -0.38 -9.80
C SER A 489 -17.13 -0.52 -10.97
N PRO A 490 -18.26 0.22 -11.05
CA PRO A 490 -19.14 0.12 -12.21
C PRO A 490 -18.49 0.61 -13.52
N ILE A 491 -17.63 1.63 -13.43
CA ILE A 491 -16.91 2.20 -14.57
C ILE A 491 -15.87 1.20 -15.09
N VAL A 492 -15.13 0.57 -14.16
CA VAL A 492 -14.15 -0.46 -14.49
C VAL A 492 -14.81 -1.70 -15.08
N LEU A 493 -15.98 -2.12 -14.55
CA LEU A 493 -16.75 -3.24 -15.10
C LEU A 493 -17.21 -2.96 -16.52
N ALA A 494 -17.70 -1.75 -16.79
CA ALA A 494 -18.08 -1.33 -18.15
C ALA A 494 -16.88 -1.35 -19.11
N GLY A 495 -15.71 -0.85 -18.66
CA GLY A 495 -14.46 -0.93 -19.43
C GLY A 495 -14.01 -2.37 -19.69
N TYR A 496 -14.13 -3.24 -18.70
CA TYR A 496 -13.80 -4.67 -18.82
C TYR A 496 -14.65 -5.36 -19.88
N HIS A 497 -15.97 -5.15 -19.85
CA HIS A 497 -16.88 -5.69 -20.87
C HIS A 497 -16.63 -5.08 -22.26
N ALA A 498 -16.35 -3.78 -22.34
CA ALA A 498 -16.04 -3.11 -23.61
C ALA A 498 -14.76 -3.68 -24.28
N ARG A 499 -13.86 -4.28 -23.49
CA ARG A 499 -12.67 -4.99 -23.99
C ARG A 499 -12.91 -6.45 -24.36
N GLY A 500 -14.15 -6.91 -24.35
CA GLY A 500 -14.56 -8.25 -24.79
C GLY A 500 -14.69 -9.29 -23.66
N ALA A 501 -14.62 -8.87 -22.40
CA ALA A 501 -14.84 -9.79 -21.28
C ALA A 501 -16.30 -10.26 -21.22
N ALA A 502 -16.47 -11.57 -21.05
CA ALA A 502 -17.77 -12.22 -20.96
C ALA A 502 -18.21 -12.51 -19.50
N LYS A 503 -17.26 -12.52 -18.55
CA LYS A 503 -17.59 -12.75 -17.13
C LYS A 503 -18.43 -11.60 -16.58
N PRO A 504 -19.48 -11.90 -15.76
CA PRO A 504 -20.38 -10.88 -15.22
C PRO A 504 -19.75 -9.97 -14.17
N ASN A 505 -18.63 -10.40 -13.56
CA ASN A 505 -17.94 -9.71 -12.50
C ASN A 505 -16.50 -9.37 -12.91
N LEU A 506 -15.94 -8.38 -12.24
CA LEU A 506 -14.52 -8.05 -12.36
C LEU A 506 -13.64 -9.23 -11.90
N PRO A 507 -12.39 -9.32 -12.39
CA PRO A 507 -11.42 -10.30 -11.92
C PRO A 507 -11.16 -10.21 -10.40
N GLY A 508 -10.59 -11.27 -9.80
CA GLY A 508 -10.18 -11.29 -8.40
C GLY A 508 -11.32 -11.33 -7.38
N GLY A 509 -12.50 -11.82 -7.78
CA GLY A 509 -13.75 -11.73 -7.04
C GLY A 509 -13.97 -12.70 -5.90
N ALA A 510 -13.00 -13.54 -5.53
CA ALA A 510 -13.22 -14.53 -4.48
C ALA A 510 -13.42 -13.94 -3.08
N LYS A 511 -12.94 -12.72 -2.84
CA LYS A 511 -13.01 -12.04 -1.53
C LYS A 511 -14.04 -10.92 -1.48
N VAL A 512 -14.45 -10.37 -2.61
CA VAL A 512 -15.37 -9.24 -2.70
C VAL A 512 -16.47 -9.54 -3.71
N ALA A 513 -17.71 -9.38 -3.31
CA ALA A 513 -18.85 -9.51 -4.22
C ALA A 513 -18.69 -8.52 -5.39
N GLY A 514 -18.73 -9.04 -6.64
CA GLY A 514 -18.55 -8.23 -7.85
C GLY A 514 -17.11 -8.09 -8.36
N GLY A 515 -16.11 -8.63 -7.64
CA GLY A 515 -14.70 -8.58 -8.03
C GLY A 515 -14.00 -7.29 -7.60
N ARG A 516 -12.77 -7.08 -8.10
CA ARG A 516 -11.89 -5.96 -7.71
C ARG A 516 -11.83 -4.93 -8.82
N ALA A 517 -12.02 -3.66 -8.49
CA ALA A 517 -11.75 -2.55 -9.42
C ALA A 517 -10.23 -2.40 -9.71
N ASP A 518 -9.43 -2.76 -8.75
CA ASP A 518 -7.96 -2.79 -8.78
C ASP A 518 -7.34 -1.44 -9.23
N ILE A 519 -7.81 -0.35 -8.56
CA ILE A 519 -7.43 1.01 -8.93
C ILE A 519 -6.17 1.49 -8.22
N HIS A 520 -5.43 2.37 -8.91
CA HIS A 520 -4.37 3.21 -8.36
C HIS A 520 -4.55 4.66 -8.79
N LEU A 521 -4.15 5.58 -7.92
CA LEU A 521 -4.11 7.01 -8.22
C LEU A 521 -2.68 7.43 -8.58
N ALA A 522 -2.54 8.33 -9.55
CA ALA A 522 -1.27 8.93 -9.91
C ALA A 522 -1.44 10.42 -10.20
N MET A 523 -0.35 11.18 -10.06
CA MET A 523 -0.30 12.59 -10.37
C MET A 523 1.03 12.88 -11.08
N ASP A 524 0.99 13.70 -12.13
CA ASP A 524 2.20 14.21 -12.76
C ASP A 524 2.67 15.55 -12.15
N SER A 525 3.78 16.08 -12.63
CA SER A 525 4.38 17.31 -12.11
C SER A 525 3.54 18.57 -12.39
N SER A 526 2.63 18.51 -13.36
CA SER A 526 1.69 19.59 -13.66
C SER A 526 0.47 19.60 -12.73
N GLY A 527 0.25 18.50 -12.01
CA GLY A 527 -0.91 18.26 -11.17
C GLY A 527 -2.08 17.64 -11.93
N GLU A 528 -1.86 17.07 -13.10
CA GLU A 528 -2.84 16.20 -13.77
C GLU A 528 -2.99 14.90 -12.98
N LEU A 529 -4.25 14.48 -12.80
CA LEU A 529 -4.59 13.31 -12.00
C LEU A 529 -5.04 12.16 -12.89
N PHE A 530 -4.54 10.96 -12.58
CA PHE A 530 -4.85 9.74 -13.31
C PHE A 530 -5.39 8.67 -12.36
N ILE A 531 -6.34 7.87 -12.86
CA ILE A 531 -6.87 6.68 -12.19
C ILE A 531 -6.56 5.51 -13.12
N LEU A 532 -5.67 4.64 -12.66
CA LEU A 532 -5.31 3.39 -13.33
C LEU A 532 -6.22 2.28 -12.82
N SER A 533 -6.57 1.31 -13.65
CA SER A 533 -7.21 0.08 -13.22
C SER A 533 -6.56 -1.14 -13.88
N LYS A 534 -6.13 -2.09 -13.04
CA LYS A 534 -5.56 -3.36 -13.51
C LYS A 534 -6.62 -4.33 -14.03
N SER A 535 -7.87 -4.17 -13.62
CA SER A 535 -8.94 -5.11 -13.97
C SER A 535 -9.48 -4.91 -15.38
N ASP A 536 -9.47 -3.69 -15.91
CA ASP A 536 -9.84 -3.39 -17.30
C ASP A 536 -8.69 -2.91 -18.16
N GLY A 537 -7.50 -2.71 -17.56
CA GLY A 537 -6.31 -2.24 -18.28
C GLY A 537 -6.47 -0.82 -18.83
N MET A 538 -7.26 0.03 -18.17
CA MET A 538 -7.53 1.40 -18.61
C MET A 538 -6.87 2.41 -17.67
N ILE A 539 -6.49 3.54 -18.24
CA ILE A 539 -6.07 4.73 -17.52
C ILE A 539 -7.07 5.83 -17.85
N ARG A 540 -7.57 6.48 -16.80
CA ARG A 540 -8.51 7.60 -16.90
C ARG A 540 -7.89 8.86 -16.33
N GLU A 541 -8.16 10.01 -16.95
CA GLU A 541 -7.71 11.30 -16.43
C GLU A 541 -8.87 12.06 -15.78
N VAL A 542 -8.55 12.81 -14.73
CA VAL A 542 -9.48 13.74 -14.09
C VAL A 542 -9.49 15.04 -14.89
N THR A 543 -10.66 15.43 -15.39
CA THR A 543 -10.83 16.63 -16.22
C THR A 543 -11.36 17.83 -15.45
N ALA A 544 -12.09 17.59 -14.35
CA ALA A 544 -12.60 18.63 -13.47
C ALA A 544 -12.87 18.06 -12.07
N VAL A 545 -12.92 18.97 -11.09
CA VAL A 545 -13.35 18.67 -9.73
C VAL A 545 -14.44 19.66 -9.35
N THR A 546 -15.63 19.17 -9.04
CA THR A 546 -16.75 19.97 -8.60
C THR A 546 -16.98 19.81 -7.10
N SER A 547 -17.35 20.90 -6.44
CA SER A 547 -17.61 20.94 -5.01
C SER A 547 -19.06 21.41 -4.80
N HIS A 548 -19.81 20.64 -4.04
CA HIS A 548 -21.20 20.96 -3.70
C HIS A 548 -21.32 21.09 -2.18
N ALA A 549 -22.08 22.10 -1.72
CA ALA A 549 -22.46 22.17 -0.32
C ALA A 549 -23.33 20.95 0.02
N THR A 550 -23.00 20.23 1.07
CA THR A 550 -23.85 19.15 1.57
C THR A 550 -25.16 19.75 2.07
N LYS A 551 -26.30 19.32 1.53
CA LYS A 551 -27.59 19.54 2.17
C LYS A 551 -27.62 18.68 3.44
N SER A 552 -28.06 19.26 4.54
CA SER A 552 -27.95 18.77 5.93
C SER A 552 -28.80 17.54 6.28
N ASP A 553 -29.12 16.63 5.37
CA ASP A 553 -30.09 15.56 5.62
C ASP A 553 -29.58 14.10 5.51
N GLU A 554 -28.30 13.86 5.27
CA GLU A 554 -27.75 12.52 5.46
C GLU A 554 -26.51 12.57 6.37
N PRO A 555 -26.44 11.70 7.39
CA PRO A 555 -25.23 11.59 8.19
C PRO A 555 -24.14 10.98 7.30
N VAL A 556 -23.20 11.80 6.87
CA VAL A 556 -21.92 11.34 6.35
C VAL A 556 -21.37 10.29 7.33
N SER A 557 -21.09 9.11 6.83
CA SER A 557 -20.47 8.04 7.60
C SER A 557 -19.31 8.61 8.40
N ARG A 558 -19.56 8.90 9.67
CA ARG A 558 -18.49 9.23 10.60
C ARG A 558 -17.58 8.01 10.61
N SER A 559 -16.27 8.21 10.55
CA SER A 559 -15.27 7.24 10.95
C SER A 559 -15.41 6.95 12.46
N GLY A 560 -16.63 6.76 12.89
CA GLY A 560 -16.96 6.23 14.19
C GLY A 560 -16.63 4.75 14.11
N ARG A 561 -15.83 4.28 15.04
CA ARG A 561 -15.69 2.87 15.37
C ARG A 561 -17.03 2.18 15.15
N VAL A 562 -17.22 1.62 13.98
CA VAL A 562 -18.24 0.61 13.81
C VAL A 562 -17.64 -0.58 14.56
N ASN A 563 -18.03 -0.72 15.84
CA ASN A 563 -17.91 -2.00 16.51
C ASN A 563 -18.61 -2.99 15.57
N ARG A 564 -17.84 -3.63 14.70
CA ARG A 564 -18.30 -4.87 14.11
C ARG A 564 -18.62 -5.73 15.34
N ARG A 565 -19.89 -5.88 15.70
CA ARG A 565 -20.32 -7.11 16.34
C ARG A 565 -19.76 -8.17 15.41
N ILE A 566 -18.66 -8.80 15.82
CA ILE A 566 -18.26 -10.09 15.29
C ILE A 566 -19.58 -10.82 15.23
N GLN A 567 -20.06 -11.13 14.04
CA GLN A 567 -21.14 -12.11 13.93
C GLN A 567 -20.49 -13.41 14.40
N GLU A 568 -20.57 -13.63 15.72
CA GLU A 568 -20.06 -14.82 16.40
C GLU A 568 -20.70 -16.10 15.88
N ASN A 569 -21.53 -16.03 14.83
CA ASN A 569 -22.33 -17.16 14.36
C ASN A 569 -22.44 -17.22 12.83
N ALA A 570 -21.31 -17.18 12.10
CA ALA A 570 -21.33 -17.75 10.75
C ALA A 570 -21.36 -19.28 10.91
N HIS A 571 -22.55 -19.88 10.96
CA HIS A 571 -22.70 -21.34 11.02
C HIS A 571 -22.50 -21.93 9.62
N LEU A 572 -21.56 -22.87 9.51
CA LEU A 572 -21.46 -23.72 8.33
C LEU A 572 -22.68 -24.67 8.27
N PRO A 573 -23.26 -24.92 7.09
CA PRO A 573 -24.34 -25.89 6.91
C PRO A 573 -23.95 -27.28 7.44
N GLU A 574 -24.91 -28.01 8.00
CA GLU A 574 -24.66 -29.38 8.43
C GLU A 574 -24.36 -30.29 7.25
N GLY A 575 -23.38 -31.15 7.39
CA GLY A 575 -23.02 -32.12 6.36
C GLY A 575 -21.61 -32.71 6.52
N PRO A 576 -21.29 -33.74 5.71
CA PRO A 576 -19.94 -34.34 5.69
C PRO A 576 -18.89 -33.26 5.37
N GLY A 577 -17.81 -33.21 6.15
CA GLY A 577 -16.73 -32.22 5.99
C GLY A 577 -16.90 -30.94 6.80
N LYS A 578 -18.07 -30.68 7.44
CA LYS A 578 -18.28 -29.49 8.27
C LYS A 578 -17.22 -29.39 9.38
N ALA A 579 -17.09 -30.42 10.19
CA ALA A 579 -16.21 -30.38 11.38
C ALA A 579 -14.73 -30.14 11.03
N VAL A 580 -14.25 -30.77 9.95
CA VAL A 580 -12.87 -30.55 9.49
C VAL A 580 -12.73 -29.16 8.88
N THR A 581 -13.72 -28.65 8.16
CA THR A 581 -13.73 -27.30 7.61
C THR A 581 -13.73 -26.25 8.73
N GLU A 582 -14.58 -26.38 9.76
CA GLU A 582 -14.58 -25.51 10.92
C GLU A 582 -13.22 -25.52 11.62
N ARG A 583 -12.68 -26.69 11.91
CA ARG A 583 -11.41 -26.82 12.60
C ARG A 583 -10.24 -26.18 11.83
N VAL A 584 -10.16 -26.41 10.52
CA VAL A 584 -9.03 -25.96 9.71
C VAL A 584 -9.16 -24.47 9.35
N CYS A 585 -10.35 -24.02 8.94
CA CYS A 585 -10.54 -22.63 8.50
C CYS A 585 -10.60 -21.65 9.67
N ALA A 586 -11.17 -22.05 10.84
CA ALA A 586 -11.28 -21.17 12.00
C ALA A 586 -9.95 -20.96 12.74
N GLU A 587 -8.89 -21.71 12.41
CA GLU A 587 -7.56 -21.48 13.03
C GLU A 587 -6.93 -20.14 12.65
N CYS A 588 -7.30 -19.55 11.50
CA CYS A 588 -6.62 -18.38 10.96
C CYS A 588 -7.54 -17.17 10.74
N HIS A 589 -8.85 -17.38 10.53
CA HIS A 589 -9.82 -16.31 10.26
C HIS A 589 -11.25 -16.75 10.62
N GLY A 590 -12.19 -15.80 10.65
CA GLY A 590 -13.61 -16.11 10.87
C GLY A 590 -14.22 -16.93 9.74
N LEU A 591 -15.20 -17.77 10.07
CA LEU A 591 -15.93 -18.60 9.11
C LEU A 591 -16.84 -17.79 8.16
N ASP A 592 -17.06 -16.51 8.46
CA ASP A 592 -17.76 -15.56 7.58
C ASP A 592 -17.09 -15.42 6.22
N GLN A 593 -15.76 -15.47 6.15
CA GLN A 593 -15.03 -15.48 4.89
C GLN A 593 -15.36 -16.72 4.02
N VAL A 594 -15.59 -17.85 4.66
CA VAL A 594 -15.98 -19.08 3.98
C VAL A 594 -17.44 -19.01 3.52
N THR A 595 -18.34 -18.55 4.39
CA THR A 595 -19.79 -18.53 4.12
C THR A 595 -20.22 -17.50 3.07
N GLN A 596 -19.41 -16.45 2.86
CA GLN A 596 -19.66 -15.40 1.88
C GLN A 596 -19.07 -15.71 0.49
N ALA A 597 -18.04 -16.55 0.42
CA ALA A 597 -17.38 -16.91 -0.84
C ALA A 597 -18.24 -17.91 -1.68
N ARG A 598 -18.14 -17.78 -3.01
CA ARG A 598 -18.75 -18.72 -3.97
C ARG A 598 -17.72 -19.01 -5.05
N MET A 599 -17.42 -20.29 -5.27
CA MET A 599 -16.39 -20.72 -6.22
C MET A 599 -16.73 -22.03 -6.86
N THR A 600 -16.13 -22.32 -8.02
CA THR A 600 -16.12 -23.66 -8.59
C THR A 600 -15.40 -24.64 -7.65
N ARG A 601 -15.58 -25.95 -7.84
CA ARG A 601 -14.84 -26.96 -7.08
C ARG A 601 -13.31 -26.77 -7.22
N GLN A 602 -12.86 -26.40 -8.41
CA GLN A 602 -11.43 -26.12 -8.64
C GLN A 602 -10.98 -24.87 -7.87
N GLY A 603 -11.76 -23.78 -7.89
CA GLY A 603 -11.47 -22.58 -7.13
C GLY A 603 -11.35 -22.85 -5.63
N TRP A 604 -12.26 -23.67 -5.06
CA TRP A 604 -12.16 -24.10 -3.68
C TRP A 604 -10.91 -24.96 -3.42
N SER A 605 -10.54 -25.86 -4.37
CA SER A 605 -9.30 -26.64 -4.26
C SER A 605 -8.06 -25.76 -4.19
N ASP A 606 -7.99 -24.75 -5.05
CA ASP A 606 -6.85 -23.82 -5.11
C ASP A 606 -6.75 -22.98 -3.83
N VAL A 607 -7.87 -22.47 -3.34
CA VAL A 607 -7.92 -21.71 -2.09
C VAL A 607 -7.52 -22.56 -0.87
N VAL A 608 -8.06 -23.77 -0.75
CA VAL A 608 -7.75 -24.66 0.40
C VAL A 608 -6.27 -25.05 0.37
N LYS A 609 -5.72 -25.39 -0.79
CA LYS A 609 -4.28 -25.70 -0.95
C LYS A 609 -3.39 -24.50 -0.62
N ASP A 610 -3.79 -23.30 -1.04
CA ASP A 610 -3.10 -22.06 -0.68
C ASP A 610 -3.13 -21.84 0.85
N MET A 611 -4.29 -22.04 1.50
CA MET A 611 -4.39 -21.93 2.96
C MET A 611 -3.52 -22.97 3.69
N VAL A 612 -3.43 -24.21 3.19
CA VAL A 612 -2.50 -25.22 3.70
C VAL A 612 -1.06 -24.80 3.46
N GLY A 613 -0.75 -24.28 2.29
CA GLY A 613 0.53 -23.65 2.00
C GLY A 613 0.89 -22.51 2.96
N ARG A 614 -0.09 -21.75 3.43
CA ARG A 614 0.03 -20.67 4.44
C ARG A 614 0.07 -21.18 5.88
N GLY A 615 -0.11 -22.50 6.11
CA GLY A 615 0.08 -23.13 7.40
C GLY A 615 -1.16 -23.68 8.08
N ALA A 616 -2.31 -23.68 7.39
CA ALA A 616 -3.48 -24.39 7.88
C ALA A 616 -3.17 -25.90 8.00
N LYS A 617 -3.52 -26.50 9.15
CA LYS A 617 -3.15 -27.88 9.46
C LYS A 617 -4.20 -28.85 8.90
N ALA A 618 -4.01 -29.27 7.67
CA ALA A 618 -4.82 -30.30 7.05
C ALA A 618 -3.91 -31.34 6.33
N THR A 619 -4.31 -32.61 6.40
CA THR A 619 -3.76 -33.68 5.58
C THR A 619 -4.36 -33.63 4.18
N ASP A 620 -3.74 -34.25 3.17
CA ASP A 620 -4.26 -34.29 1.81
C ASP A 620 -5.71 -34.83 1.75
N ARG A 621 -6.03 -35.83 2.56
CA ARG A 621 -7.39 -36.37 2.69
C ARG A 621 -8.36 -35.33 3.25
N GLU A 622 -7.96 -34.56 4.26
CA GLU A 622 -8.78 -33.49 4.83
C GLU A 622 -8.96 -32.33 3.85
N VAL A 623 -7.95 -32.02 3.04
CA VAL A 623 -8.07 -31.06 1.93
C VAL A 623 -9.17 -31.48 0.97
N ASP A 624 -9.17 -32.75 0.54
CA ASP A 624 -10.22 -33.27 -0.37
C ASP A 624 -11.61 -33.23 0.27
N GLU A 625 -11.71 -33.52 1.56
CA GLU A 625 -12.97 -33.48 2.32
C GLU A 625 -13.48 -32.04 2.46
N ILE A 626 -12.61 -31.07 2.79
CA ILE A 626 -12.93 -29.65 2.87
C ILE A 626 -13.40 -29.12 1.50
N VAL A 627 -12.67 -29.42 0.44
CA VAL A 627 -13.01 -29.00 -0.93
C VAL A 627 -14.35 -29.58 -1.36
N ALA A 628 -14.64 -30.84 -1.05
CA ALA A 628 -15.93 -31.46 -1.35
C ALA A 628 -17.07 -30.77 -0.61
N TYR A 629 -16.89 -30.49 0.67
CA TYR A 629 -17.87 -29.79 1.51
C TYR A 629 -18.12 -28.36 1.01
N LEU A 630 -17.06 -27.60 0.74
CA LEU A 630 -17.17 -26.21 0.28
C LEU A 630 -17.84 -26.12 -1.12
N ALA A 631 -17.46 -26.99 -2.04
CA ALA A 631 -18.07 -27.04 -3.36
C ALA A 631 -19.56 -27.41 -3.31
N ALA A 632 -19.98 -28.27 -2.36
CA ALA A 632 -21.36 -28.67 -2.21
C ALA A 632 -22.25 -27.57 -1.60
N ASN A 633 -21.71 -26.82 -0.62
CA ASN A 633 -22.49 -25.84 0.15
C ASN A 633 -22.31 -24.39 -0.35
N PHE A 634 -21.16 -24.09 -0.95
CA PHE A 634 -20.76 -22.74 -1.39
C PHE A 634 -20.26 -22.74 -2.84
N GLY A 635 -20.71 -23.71 -3.66
CA GLY A 635 -20.46 -23.75 -5.09
C GLY A 635 -21.26 -22.67 -5.85
N GLU A 636 -20.75 -22.20 -6.98
CA GLU A 636 -21.45 -21.23 -7.86
C GLU A 636 -22.83 -21.74 -8.31
N GLU A 637 -23.02 -23.06 -8.46
CA GLU A 637 -24.28 -23.69 -8.86
C GLU A 637 -25.31 -23.82 -7.72
N SER A 638 -24.90 -23.60 -6.47
CA SER A 638 -25.80 -23.77 -5.32
C SER A 638 -26.89 -22.69 -5.22
N GLN A 639 -26.73 -21.55 -5.89
CA GLN A 639 -27.73 -20.48 -5.95
C GLN A 639 -28.96 -20.81 -6.85
N GLN A 640 -28.83 -21.72 -7.80
CA GLN A 640 -29.97 -22.09 -8.67
C GLN A 640 -31.01 -22.96 -7.97
N LYS A 641 -30.66 -23.65 -6.88
CA LYS A 641 -31.57 -24.51 -6.12
C LYS A 641 -32.39 -23.80 -5.05
N SER A 642 -31.98 -22.59 -4.62
CA SER A 642 -32.71 -21.83 -3.57
C SER A 642 -33.75 -20.84 -4.13
N LYS A 643 -33.84 -20.71 -5.44
CA LYS A 643 -34.83 -19.84 -6.15
C LYS A 643 -35.92 -20.62 -6.88
N ARG A 644 -36.07 -21.93 -6.60
CA ARG A 644 -37.21 -22.74 -7.06
C ARG A 644 -38.14 -23.11 -5.92
#